data_d92bf5cf1cdd4d7f41b741a314d3014f
#
_entry.id   d92bf5cf1cdd4d7f41b741a314d3014f
#
_cell.length_a   1.000
_cell.length_b   1.000
_cell.length_c   1.000
_cell.angle_alpha   90.00
_cell.angle_beta   90.00
_cell.angle_gamma   90.00
#
_symmetry.space_group_name_H-M   'P 1'
#
loop_
_entity.id
_entity.type
_entity.pdbx_description
1 polymer ?
#
loop_
_entity_poly.entity_id
_entity_poly.type
_entity_poly.pdbx_seq_one_letter_code
_entity_poly.pdbx_strand_id
1 'polypeptide(L)'
;MSLHQERAASVRRLVEESRAIEKTGVTRANLEKIGGLLASLAARADLFPQDEFPLGADGGIYRLSEDPDHRFALYASAGGAGKKVPPHNHTTWAIIAGVHGAERNVVYDRLDNGARADQVQLREAPAKEKTLRRGDVICYLPEDFHHIETPAGSGNALHLHFYGLSLEHLPDRVSVDLASGTAKRFMAKARILTPLLSAAAVKAMLKAGEVFAFLDVREEGEFAQQGHPLFATPLPLSRLEPRALALLPDPHTRIVLMDSGEPAVDPQWEGRANRAAARLSQLGYTNVAVMAGGLAAWRAAGYEVFTGVNVPSKAFGEVVEHENDTPRIDAADLQKLVDDGTDLVILDSRPMPEFNNMSIPGGIDCPGAELVYRVKDLAPRPETLVVVNCAGRTRSIIGAQSLINAGLPNKVIALKNGTMGWHLAGLQVARGETRSFGPQGPEAATFARAAANRLGERMNIAHIDKAGLEALAADRLARGVPVHRLDVRDPAEYAAGHLKGFRHAAGGQLVQATDQYVGTRNAAIVLHDNDGVRATLTAHWLMQMGWKDVHILDHAPAAGELTTAAEPRFPAGFALPAVAEIAAAELNAGLAGTLVVDLDTSLRYRDGHVPGAWFAVRAGLARTLPEMLAKQPQATRIVLVSPDGEIATLAAPEAEAAAGGRPVAVLKGGLKAWREAGLALETGHVRMADPPTDVWYRPYDFRDTKVKVEDAMRQYLEWEVDLVPQVARDGDAAFSVLKA
;
A
#
# COMPACT_ATOMS: atom_id res chain seq x y z
N MET A 1 -20.19 -12.07 -8.93
CA MET A 1 -18.85 -11.48 -9.15
C MET A 1 -19.05 -10.21 -9.96
N SER A 2 -18.32 -9.14 -9.65
CA SER A 2 -18.29 -7.97 -10.54
C SER A 2 -17.58 -8.30 -11.86
N LEU A 3 -17.79 -7.46 -12.88
CA LEU A 3 -17.10 -7.55 -14.16
C LEU A 3 -15.59 -7.69 -13.99
N HIS A 4 -15.00 -6.90 -13.11
CA HIS A 4 -13.56 -6.90 -12.89
C HIS A 4 -13.06 -8.15 -12.15
N GLN A 5 -13.83 -8.69 -11.21
CA GLN A 5 -13.51 -9.97 -10.56
C GLN A 5 -13.57 -11.12 -11.56
N GLU A 6 -14.55 -11.11 -12.44
CA GLU A 6 -14.70 -12.12 -13.49
C GLU A 6 -13.58 -12.02 -14.52
N ARG A 7 -13.20 -10.79 -14.94
CA ARG A 7 -12.04 -10.55 -15.82
C ARG A 7 -10.76 -11.07 -15.17
N ALA A 8 -10.47 -10.68 -13.93
CA ALA A 8 -9.26 -11.09 -13.22
C ALA A 8 -9.19 -12.63 -13.04
N ALA A 9 -10.29 -13.28 -12.71
CA ALA A 9 -10.35 -14.73 -12.61
C ALA A 9 -10.14 -15.42 -13.97
N SER A 10 -10.71 -14.87 -15.04
CA SER A 10 -10.56 -15.38 -16.39
C SER A 10 -9.13 -15.22 -16.92
N VAL A 11 -8.48 -14.08 -16.62
CA VAL A 11 -7.07 -13.85 -16.97
C VAL A 11 -6.15 -14.80 -16.21
N ARG A 12 -6.34 -15.00 -14.91
CA ARG A 12 -5.55 -15.98 -14.14
C ARG A 12 -5.66 -17.37 -14.73
N ARG A 13 -6.87 -17.82 -15.00
CA ARG A 13 -7.09 -19.14 -15.61
C ARG A 13 -6.37 -19.28 -16.95
N LEU A 14 -6.46 -18.26 -17.81
CA LEU A 14 -5.73 -18.21 -19.08
C LEU A 14 -4.22 -18.40 -18.86
N VAL A 15 -3.62 -17.65 -17.93
CA VAL A 15 -2.17 -17.71 -17.63
C VAL A 15 -1.78 -19.09 -17.08
N GLU A 16 -2.53 -19.63 -16.12
CA GLU A 16 -2.26 -20.93 -15.50
C GLU A 16 -2.32 -22.09 -16.52
N GLU A 17 -3.38 -22.13 -17.35
CA GLU A 17 -3.55 -23.16 -18.38
C GLU A 17 -2.48 -22.99 -19.47
N SER A 18 -2.15 -21.77 -19.87
CA SER A 18 -1.10 -21.47 -20.86
C SER A 18 0.27 -21.92 -20.38
N ARG A 19 0.58 -21.70 -19.10
CA ARG A 19 1.83 -22.16 -18.49
C ARG A 19 1.94 -23.69 -18.48
N ALA A 20 0.84 -24.38 -18.23
CA ALA A 20 0.80 -25.83 -18.28
C ALA A 20 1.05 -26.37 -19.71
N ILE A 21 0.47 -25.72 -20.72
CA ILE A 21 0.67 -26.09 -22.12
C ILE A 21 2.11 -25.80 -22.56
N GLU A 22 2.63 -24.59 -22.27
CA GLU A 22 3.96 -24.17 -22.70
C GLU A 22 5.10 -25.04 -22.12
N LYS A 23 4.94 -25.59 -20.90
CA LYS A 23 5.87 -26.55 -20.31
C LYS A 23 6.15 -27.77 -21.21
N THR A 24 5.23 -28.10 -22.11
CA THR A 24 5.38 -29.19 -23.06
C THR A 24 6.10 -28.77 -24.37
N GLY A 25 6.52 -27.53 -24.46
CA GLY A 25 7.29 -26.94 -25.56
C GLY A 25 6.55 -25.82 -26.30
N VAL A 26 7.31 -24.87 -26.85
CA VAL A 26 6.81 -23.81 -27.71
C VAL A 26 6.72 -24.34 -29.14
N THR A 27 5.56 -24.83 -29.50
CA THR A 27 5.23 -25.37 -30.83
C THR A 27 3.98 -24.70 -31.38
N ARG A 28 3.79 -24.68 -32.71
CA ARG A 28 2.58 -24.10 -33.32
C ARG A 28 1.31 -24.73 -32.74
N ALA A 29 1.27 -26.06 -32.62
CA ALA A 29 0.12 -26.76 -32.06
C ALA A 29 -0.18 -26.38 -30.60
N ASN A 30 0.83 -26.14 -29.78
CA ASN A 30 0.64 -25.66 -28.40
C ASN A 30 0.20 -24.21 -28.35
N LEU A 31 0.76 -23.35 -29.23
CA LEU A 31 0.30 -21.94 -29.34
C LEU A 31 -1.15 -21.86 -29.83
N GLU A 32 -1.60 -22.77 -30.71
CA GLU A 32 -3.01 -22.84 -31.14
C GLU A 32 -3.94 -23.22 -29.98
N LYS A 33 -3.50 -24.11 -29.07
CA LYS A 33 -4.28 -24.41 -27.85
C LYS A 33 -4.38 -23.19 -26.93
N ILE A 34 -3.25 -22.50 -26.68
CA ILE A 34 -3.23 -21.25 -25.91
C ILE A 34 -4.09 -20.18 -26.61
N GLY A 35 -4.01 -20.10 -27.94
CA GLY A 35 -4.83 -19.23 -28.76
C GLY A 35 -6.33 -19.46 -28.57
N GLY A 36 -6.76 -20.73 -28.48
CA GLY A 36 -8.15 -21.07 -28.17
C GLY A 36 -8.62 -20.54 -26.82
N LEU A 37 -7.76 -20.58 -25.79
CA LEU A 37 -8.05 -20.00 -24.48
C LEU A 37 -8.18 -18.47 -24.57
N LEU A 38 -7.24 -17.82 -25.26
CA LEU A 38 -7.27 -16.37 -25.46
C LEU A 38 -8.48 -15.92 -26.27
N ALA A 39 -8.83 -16.65 -27.34
CA ALA A 39 -10.02 -16.39 -28.16
C ALA A 39 -11.30 -16.46 -27.33
N SER A 40 -11.40 -17.46 -26.45
CA SER A 40 -12.53 -17.61 -25.52
C SER A 40 -12.66 -16.42 -24.56
N LEU A 41 -11.53 -15.91 -24.06
CA LEU A 41 -11.51 -14.70 -23.23
C LEU A 41 -11.90 -13.46 -24.06
N ALA A 42 -11.34 -13.30 -25.25
CA ALA A 42 -11.60 -12.15 -26.12
C ALA A 42 -13.05 -12.10 -26.63
N ALA A 43 -13.72 -13.24 -26.77
CA ALA A 43 -15.15 -13.31 -27.11
C ALA A 43 -16.05 -12.67 -26.04
N ARG A 44 -15.59 -12.62 -24.77
CA ARG A 44 -16.24 -11.93 -23.65
C ARG A 44 -15.91 -10.42 -23.67
N ALA A 45 -16.34 -9.74 -24.75
CA ALA A 45 -16.12 -8.31 -24.93
C ALA A 45 -16.73 -7.44 -23.80
N ASP A 46 -17.73 -7.97 -23.10
CA ASP A 46 -18.31 -7.40 -21.89
C ASP A 46 -17.29 -7.24 -20.75
N LEU A 47 -16.24 -8.07 -20.70
CA LEU A 47 -15.16 -7.97 -19.72
C LEU A 47 -14.14 -6.86 -20.07
N PHE A 48 -14.21 -6.26 -21.26
CA PHE A 48 -13.25 -5.27 -21.76
C PHE A 48 -13.98 -4.04 -22.33
N PRO A 49 -14.71 -3.26 -21.50
CA PRO A 49 -15.37 -2.05 -21.96
C PRO A 49 -14.36 -1.03 -22.48
N GLN A 50 -14.66 -0.39 -23.62
CA GLN A 50 -13.71 0.48 -24.32
C GLN A 50 -13.31 1.74 -23.55
N ASP A 51 -14.15 2.22 -22.65
CA ASP A 51 -13.91 3.39 -21.80
C ASP A 51 -12.82 3.14 -20.74
N GLU A 52 -12.54 1.88 -20.39
CA GLU A 52 -11.40 1.52 -19.52
C GLU A 52 -10.05 1.51 -20.28
N PHE A 53 -10.10 1.51 -21.63
CA PHE A 53 -8.93 1.46 -22.52
C PHE A 53 -8.97 2.60 -23.54
N PRO A 54 -8.96 3.87 -23.10
CA PRO A 54 -9.11 5.01 -23.99
C PRO A 54 -7.97 5.07 -25.01
N LEU A 55 -8.31 5.46 -26.23
CA LEU A 55 -7.35 5.63 -27.31
C LEU A 55 -6.58 6.93 -27.10
N GLY A 56 -5.26 6.84 -26.93
CA GLY A 56 -4.36 7.99 -27.01
C GLY A 56 -4.09 8.40 -28.47
N ALA A 57 -3.37 9.53 -28.67
CA ALA A 57 -3.01 10.04 -30.00
C ALA A 57 -2.31 9.00 -30.88
N ASP A 58 -1.47 8.14 -30.28
CA ASP A 58 -0.69 7.11 -30.96
C ASP A 58 -1.21 5.67 -30.68
N GLY A 59 -2.43 5.55 -30.18
CA GLY A 59 -2.96 4.29 -29.66
C GLY A 59 -2.66 4.10 -28.18
N GLY A 60 -2.94 2.90 -27.65
CA GLY A 60 -2.64 2.57 -26.24
C GLY A 60 -2.36 1.08 -26.06
N ILE A 61 -1.38 0.73 -25.25
CA ILE A 61 -1.12 -0.64 -24.80
C ILE A 61 -1.32 -0.65 -23.28
N TYR A 62 -2.30 -1.40 -22.82
CA TYR A 62 -2.69 -1.49 -21.40
C TYR A 62 -2.29 -2.85 -20.84
N ARG A 63 -1.47 -2.88 -19.79
CA ARG A 63 -1.11 -4.12 -19.13
C ARG A 63 -2.30 -4.66 -18.35
N LEU A 64 -2.65 -5.92 -18.60
CA LEU A 64 -3.70 -6.64 -17.89
C LEU A 64 -3.15 -7.66 -16.90
N SER A 65 -2.02 -8.30 -17.24
CA SER A 65 -1.33 -9.28 -16.40
C SER A 65 0.11 -9.46 -16.88
N GLU A 66 1.00 -9.77 -15.94
CA GLU A 66 2.39 -10.15 -16.19
C GLU A 66 2.87 -10.94 -14.97
N ASP A 67 3.63 -12.01 -15.18
CA ASP A 67 4.23 -12.76 -14.08
C ASP A 67 5.44 -11.99 -13.48
N PRO A 68 5.83 -12.27 -12.23
CA PRO A 68 6.99 -11.61 -11.61
C PRO A 68 8.32 -11.80 -12.34
N ASP A 69 8.43 -12.86 -13.16
CA ASP A 69 9.58 -13.13 -14.04
C ASP A 69 9.41 -12.53 -15.45
N HIS A 70 8.46 -11.60 -15.62
CA HIS A 70 8.11 -10.91 -16.86
C HIS A 70 7.54 -11.81 -17.96
N ARG A 71 7.16 -13.04 -17.63
CA ARG A 71 6.55 -13.98 -18.58
C ARG A 71 5.04 -13.87 -18.59
N PHE A 72 4.42 -14.53 -19.57
CA PHE A 72 2.98 -14.57 -19.77
C PHE A 72 2.31 -13.20 -19.69
N ALA A 73 2.91 -12.22 -20.38
CA ALA A 73 2.44 -10.84 -20.36
C ALA A 73 1.22 -10.63 -21.27
N LEU A 74 0.10 -10.25 -20.69
CA LEU A 74 -1.16 -9.97 -21.40
C LEU A 74 -1.42 -8.47 -21.45
N TYR A 75 -1.70 -7.97 -22.64
CA TYR A 75 -2.04 -6.57 -22.89
C TYR A 75 -3.36 -6.42 -23.63
N ALA A 76 -4.09 -5.33 -23.35
CA ALA A 76 -5.14 -4.81 -24.22
C ALA A 76 -4.52 -3.72 -25.10
N SER A 77 -4.53 -3.92 -26.41
CA SER A 77 -4.01 -2.97 -27.40
C SER A 77 -5.15 -2.21 -28.06
N ALA A 78 -5.21 -0.89 -27.84
CA ALA A 78 -6.17 0.01 -28.48
C ALA A 78 -5.54 0.68 -29.70
N GLY A 79 -6.18 0.57 -30.84
CA GLY A 79 -5.71 1.13 -32.10
C GLY A 79 -6.80 1.97 -32.80
N GLY A 80 -6.43 3.16 -33.31
CA GLY A 80 -7.31 3.99 -34.13
C GLY A 80 -7.36 3.52 -35.58
N ALA A 81 -8.44 3.86 -36.28
CA ALA A 81 -8.59 3.55 -37.69
C ALA A 81 -7.41 4.11 -38.53
N GLY A 82 -6.88 3.28 -39.43
CA GLY A 82 -5.73 3.63 -40.29
C GLY A 82 -4.36 3.46 -39.65
N LYS A 83 -4.25 3.04 -38.34
CA LYS A 83 -2.97 2.76 -37.70
C LYS A 83 -2.27 1.59 -38.39
N LYS A 84 -0.96 1.74 -38.67
CA LYS A 84 -0.10 0.69 -39.20
C LYS A 84 1.14 0.53 -38.37
N VAL A 85 1.54 -0.72 -38.09
CA VAL A 85 2.80 -1.08 -37.45
C VAL A 85 3.67 -1.79 -38.52
N PRO A 86 4.93 -1.37 -38.72
CA PRO A 86 5.78 -1.97 -39.74
C PRO A 86 6.02 -3.47 -39.49
N PRO A 87 6.45 -4.23 -40.54
CA PRO A 87 6.80 -5.63 -40.38
C PRO A 87 7.83 -5.85 -39.29
N HIS A 88 7.55 -6.76 -38.36
CA HIS A 88 8.40 -7.04 -37.22
C HIS A 88 8.23 -8.47 -36.70
N ASN A 89 9.18 -8.93 -35.91
CA ASN A 89 9.10 -10.17 -35.14
C ASN A 89 8.93 -9.89 -33.64
N HIS A 90 8.78 -10.95 -32.85
CA HIS A 90 8.58 -10.80 -31.40
C HIS A 90 9.75 -11.33 -30.55
N THR A 91 10.63 -12.20 -31.09
CA THR A 91 11.70 -12.91 -30.36
C THR A 91 11.21 -13.76 -29.16
N THR A 92 9.91 -13.77 -28.93
CA THR A 92 9.13 -14.67 -28.08
C THR A 92 7.89 -15.11 -28.85
N TRP A 93 7.14 -16.09 -28.36
CA TRP A 93 5.85 -16.37 -28.95
C TRP A 93 4.86 -15.23 -28.68
N ALA A 94 3.95 -15.01 -29.60
CA ALA A 94 2.91 -13.99 -29.49
C ALA A 94 1.57 -14.52 -30.00
N ILE A 95 0.48 -14.17 -29.32
CA ILE A 95 -0.88 -14.54 -29.69
C ILE A 95 -1.75 -13.28 -29.63
N ILE A 96 -2.51 -13.00 -30.68
CA ILE A 96 -3.37 -11.82 -30.76
C ILE A 96 -4.81 -12.29 -30.95
N ALA A 97 -5.75 -11.74 -30.16
CA ALA A 97 -7.18 -12.04 -30.30
C ALA A 97 -8.03 -10.77 -30.30
N GLY A 98 -9.04 -10.73 -31.17
CA GLY A 98 -9.94 -9.59 -31.34
C GLY A 98 -11.00 -9.48 -30.25
N VAL A 99 -11.24 -8.27 -29.72
CA VAL A 99 -12.31 -7.95 -28.75
C VAL A 99 -13.32 -6.99 -29.37
N HIS A 100 -12.87 -5.83 -29.85
CA HIS A 100 -13.70 -4.81 -30.52
C HIS A 100 -13.06 -4.36 -31.83
N GLY A 101 -13.87 -3.98 -32.79
CA GLY A 101 -13.40 -3.52 -34.08
C GLY A 101 -12.77 -4.63 -34.91
N ALA A 102 -11.82 -4.27 -35.78
CA ALA A 102 -11.10 -5.21 -36.63
C ALA A 102 -9.62 -4.82 -36.77
N GLU A 103 -8.74 -5.82 -36.79
CA GLU A 103 -7.31 -5.66 -37.01
C GLU A 103 -6.85 -6.65 -38.08
N ARG A 104 -6.23 -6.14 -39.13
CA ARG A 104 -5.65 -6.96 -40.21
C ARG A 104 -4.20 -7.28 -39.84
N ASN A 105 -3.89 -8.57 -39.84
CA ASN A 105 -2.56 -9.11 -39.63
C ASN A 105 -2.05 -9.69 -40.92
N VAL A 106 -1.06 -9.04 -41.55
CA VAL A 106 -0.38 -9.52 -42.76
C VAL A 106 0.90 -10.26 -42.34
N VAL A 107 0.98 -11.53 -42.72
CA VAL A 107 2.09 -12.44 -42.33
C VAL A 107 3.08 -12.53 -43.46
N TYR A 108 4.36 -12.70 -43.11
CA TYR A 108 5.47 -12.82 -44.05
C TYR A 108 6.18 -14.15 -43.93
N ASP A 109 6.58 -14.69 -45.09
CA ASP A 109 7.59 -15.75 -45.18
C ASP A 109 8.99 -15.11 -45.23
N ARG A 110 9.91 -15.57 -44.41
CA ARG A 110 11.31 -15.17 -44.46
C ARG A 110 12.02 -15.97 -45.57
N LEU A 111 12.71 -15.27 -46.47
CA LEU A 111 13.35 -15.87 -47.64
C LEU A 111 14.86 -16.05 -47.48
N ASP A 112 15.50 -15.32 -46.57
CA ASP A 112 16.92 -15.43 -46.29
C ASP A 112 17.21 -16.52 -45.25
N ASN A 113 18.48 -16.89 -45.13
CA ASN A 113 18.96 -17.92 -44.20
C ASN A 113 19.33 -17.39 -42.79
N GLY A 114 19.06 -16.10 -42.51
CA GLY A 114 19.37 -15.48 -41.21
C GLY A 114 20.86 -15.20 -40.96
N ALA A 115 21.73 -15.34 -41.93
CA ALA A 115 23.15 -15.15 -41.79
C ALA A 115 23.57 -13.69 -41.48
N ARG A 116 22.72 -12.73 -41.82
CA ARG A 116 22.90 -11.29 -41.53
C ARG A 116 21.81 -10.77 -40.64
N ALA A 117 22.17 -10.21 -39.51
CA ALA A 117 21.21 -9.65 -38.52
C ALA A 117 20.59 -8.31 -39.00
N ASP A 118 21.31 -7.59 -39.88
CA ASP A 118 20.92 -6.26 -40.38
C ASP A 118 20.15 -6.31 -41.73
N GLN A 119 19.97 -7.49 -42.28
CA GLN A 119 19.26 -7.71 -43.54
C GLN A 119 18.29 -8.88 -43.42
N VAL A 120 17.02 -8.63 -43.74
CA VAL A 120 15.96 -9.63 -43.71
C VAL A 120 15.12 -9.49 -45.01
N GLN A 121 15.01 -10.57 -45.73
CA GLN A 121 14.16 -10.62 -46.93
C GLN A 121 12.80 -11.26 -46.59
N LEU A 122 11.75 -10.50 -46.78
CA LEU A 122 10.37 -10.91 -46.47
C LEU A 122 9.53 -10.92 -47.74
N ARG A 123 8.63 -11.90 -47.81
CA ARG A 123 7.59 -11.96 -48.82
C ARG A 123 6.22 -12.14 -48.14
N GLU A 124 5.24 -11.37 -48.53
CA GLU A 124 3.87 -11.55 -48.05
C GLU A 124 3.38 -12.98 -48.25
N ALA A 125 2.72 -13.53 -47.26
CA ALA A 125 2.10 -14.84 -47.27
C ALA A 125 0.56 -14.71 -47.18
N PRO A 126 -0.13 -14.37 -48.30
CA PRO A 126 -1.57 -14.06 -48.29
C PRO A 126 -2.44 -15.18 -47.74
N ALA A 127 -2.00 -16.43 -47.91
CA ALA A 127 -2.72 -17.59 -47.34
C ALA A 127 -2.70 -17.65 -45.79
N LYS A 128 -1.79 -16.90 -45.14
CA LYS A 128 -1.66 -16.80 -43.69
C LYS A 128 -2.21 -15.49 -43.11
N GLU A 129 -2.62 -14.56 -44.02
CA GLU A 129 -3.22 -13.28 -43.59
C GLU A 129 -4.54 -13.51 -42.86
N LYS A 130 -4.81 -12.72 -41.83
CA LYS A 130 -6.05 -12.79 -41.04
C LYS A 130 -6.51 -11.43 -40.59
N THR A 131 -7.78 -11.11 -40.84
CA THR A 131 -8.44 -9.99 -40.17
C THR A 131 -9.15 -10.50 -38.94
N LEU A 132 -8.70 -10.03 -37.77
CA LEU A 132 -9.22 -10.44 -36.46
C LEU A 132 -10.42 -9.58 -36.09
N ARG A 133 -11.53 -10.23 -35.82
CA ARG A 133 -12.74 -9.69 -35.19
C ARG A 133 -12.93 -10.36 -33.83
N ARG A 134 -14.00 -10.03 -33.13
CA ARG A 134 -14.31 -10.61 -31.82
C ARG A 134 -14.19 -12.14 -31.79
N GLY A 135 -13.31 -12.66 -30.95
CA GLY A 135 -13.06 -14.08 -30.77
C GLY A 135 -12.16 -14.71 -31.84
N ASP A 136 -11.75 -13.97 -32.89
CA ASP A 136 -10.72 -14.43 -33.80
C ASP A 136 -9.35 -14.37 -33.16
N VAL A 137 -8.45 -15.29 -33.55
CA VAL A 137 -7.09 -15.38 -32.97
C VAL A 137 -6.05 -15.70 -34.04
N ILE A 138 -4.84 -15.20 -33.86
CA ILE A 138 -3.66 -15.58 -34.65
C ILE A 138 -2.48 -15.82 -33.69
N CYS A 139 -1.63 -16.81 -34.04
CA CYS A 139 -0.51 -17.23 -33.22
C CYS A 139 0.81 -17.09 -33.96
N TYR A 140 1.85 -16.62 -33.30
CA TYR A 140 3.18 -16.41 -33.85
C TYR A 140 4.24 -17.14 -33.04
N LEU A 141 5.14 -17.85 -33.74
CA LEU A 141 6.40 -18.33 -33.17
C LEU A 141 7.40 -17.15 -33.03
N PRO A 142 8.46 -17.27 -32.22
CA PRO A 142 9.42 -16.18 -32.00
C PRO A 142 10.04 -15.57 -33.26
N GLU A 143 10.19 -16.37 -34.30
CA GLU A 143 10.80 -16.00 -35.58
C GLU A 143 9.80 -15.49 -36.65
N ASP A 144 8.50 -15.65 -36.40
CA ASP A 144 7.46 -15.22 -37.36
C ASP A 144 7.45 -13.69 -37.55
N PHE A 145 7.26 -13.23 -38.80
CA PHE A 145 7.14 -11.80 -39.11
C PHE A 145 5.73 -11.46 -39.52
N HIS A 146 5.23 -10.36 -39.01
CA HIS A 146 3.94 -9.79 -39.42
C HIS A 146 3.93 -8.26 -39.35
N HIS A 147 2.97 -7.63 -40.01
CA HIS A 147 2.57 -6.27 -39.68
C HIS A 147 1.08 -6.20 -39.35
N ILE A 148 0.73 -5.16 -38.62
CA ILE A 148 -0.62 -4.90 -38.11
C ILE A 148 -1.16 -3.63 -38.73
N GLU A 149 -2.43 -3.69 -39.20
CA GLU A 149 -3.14 -2.50 -39.65
C GLU A 149 -4.58 -2.51 -39.10
N THR A 150 -5.06 -1.37 -38.64
CA THR A 150 -6.47 -1.15 -38.30
C THR A 150 -7.14 -0.61 -39.56
N PRO A 151 -8.06 -1.35 -40.24
CA PRO A 151 -8.65 -0.92 -41.48
C PRO A 151 -9.37 0.42 -41.35
N ALA A 152 -9.27 1.29 -42.39
CA ALA A 152 -10.04 2.51 -42.46
C ALA A 152 -11.54 2.19 -42.41
N GLY A 153 -12.32 2.84 -41.58
CA GLY A 153 -13.76 2.61 -41.41
C GLY A 153 -14.15 1.50 -40.45
N SER A 154 -13.21 0.76 -39.85
CA SER A 154 -13.52 -0.25 -38.81
C SER A 154 -13.80 0.33 -37.39
N GLY A 155 -13.68 1.66 -37.25
CA GLY A 155 -13.71 2.30 -35.93
C GLY A 155 -12.45 2.03 -35.13
N ASN A 156 -12.53 2.28 -33.82
CA ASN A 156 -11.44 1.94 -32.90
C ASN A 156 -11.43 0.43 -32.65
N ALA A 157 -10.22 -0.15 -32.67
CA ALA A 157 -10.01 -1.56 -32.42
C ALA A 157 -9.46 -1.74 -30.98
N LEU A 158 -9.88 -2.82 -30.31
CA LEU A 158 -9.30 -3.31 -29.07
C LEU A 158 -9.01 -4.80 -29.23
N HIS A 159 -7.76 -5.18 -29.02
CA HIS A 159 -7.29 -6.56 -29.18
C HIS A 159 -6.51 -6.98 -27.94
N LEU A 160 -6.57 -8.26 -27.58
CA LEU A 160 -5.72 -8.85 -26.55
C LEU A 160 -4.44 -9.37 -27.20
N HIS A 161 -3.31 -8.92 -26.70
CA HIS A 161 -1.97 -9.37 -27.11
C HIS A 161 -1.32 -10.13 -25.96
N PHE A 162 -1.02 -11.41 -26.16
CA PHE A 162 -0.46 -12.29 -25.15
C PHE A 162 0.91 -12.78 -25.61
N TYR A 163 1.93 -12.54 -24.77
CA TYR A 163 3.34 -12.79 -25.08
C TYR A 163 3.98 -13.73 -24.07
N GLY A 164 4.95 -14.53 -24.55
CA GLY A 164 5.78 -15.38 -23.68
C GLY A 164 6.73 -14.59 -22.76
N LEU A 165 7.10 -13.36 -23.18
CA LEU A 165 7.90 -12.42 -22.40
C LEU A 165 7.39 -11.00 -22.66
N SER A 166 7.44 -10.13 -21.65
CA SER A 166 6.87 -8.78 -21.73
C SER A 166 7.59 -7.89 -22.74
N LEU A 167 6.85 -6.94 -23.31
CA LEU A 167 7.35 -6.05 -24.39
C LEU A 167 8.57 -5.23 -23.99
N GLU A 168 8.73 -4.92 -22.71
CA GLU A 168 9.83 -4.16 -22.15
C GLU A 168 11.11 -4.99 -22.00
N HIS A 169 11.00 -6.32 -22.11
CA HIS A 169 12.10 -7.28 -21.98
C HIS A 169 12.46 -7.96 -23.33
N LEU A 170 12.12 -7.33 -24.44
CA LEU A 170 12.37 -7.84 -25.81
C LEU A 170 13.32 -6.91 -26.60
N PRO A 171 14.61 -6.79 -26.22
CA PRO A 171 15.55 -5.85 -26.85
C PRO A 171 15.97 -6.25 -28.28
N ASP A 172 15.83 -7.53 -28.62
CA ASP A 172 16.31 -8.10 -29.90
C ASP A 172 15.23 -8.16 -30.99
N ARG A 173 14.05 -7.59 -30.75
CA ARG A 173 13.02 -7.44 -31.79
C ARG A 173 13.57 -6.64 -32.97
N VAL A 174 13.23 -7.06 -34.16
CA VAL A 174 13.61 -6.32 -35.38
C VAL A 174 12.38 -5.85 -36.14
N SER A 175 12.46 -4.64 -36.66
CA SER A 175 11.52 -4.11 -37.64
C SER A 175 12.21 -4.05 -39.02
N VAL A 176 11.51 -4.37 -40.06
CA VAL A 176 12.05 -4.53 -41.42
C VAL A 176 11.45 -3.50 -42.35
N ASP A 177 12.32 -2.76 -43.04
CA ASP A 177 11.95 -1.95 -44.22
C ASP A 177 11.85 -2.88 -45.44
N LEU A 178 10.65 -3.07 -45.95
CA LEU A 178 10.37 -4.00 -47.07
C LEU A 178 11.05 -3.60 -48.35
N ALA A 179 11.31 -2.31 -48.60
CA ALA A 179 11.89 -1.83 -49.83
C ALA A 179 13.42 -2.10 -49.91
N SER A 180 14.10 -1.95 -48.77
CA SER A 180 15.56 -2.12 -48.69
C SER A 180 15.98 -3.48 -48.10
N GLY A 181 15.07 -4.20 -47.44
CA GLY A 181 15.39 -5.37 -46.62
C GLY A 181 16.16 -5.07 -45.35
N THR A 182 16.33 -3.79 -44.99
CA THR A 182 17.08 -3.39 -43.80
C THR A 182 16.32 -3.73 -42.53
N ALA A 183 16.94 -4.50 -41.68
CA ALA A 183 16.41 -4.82 -40.34
C ALA A 183 17.06 -3.94 -39.27
N LYS A 184 16.23 -3.33 -38.45
CA LYS A 184 16.69 -2.52 -37.30
C LYS A 184 16.14 -3.09 -36.00
N ARG A 185 17.04 -3.31 -35.04
CA ARG A 185 16.60 -3.63 -33.67
C ARG A 185 15.81 -2.48 -33.09
N PHE A 186 14.73 -2.80 -32.40
CA PHE A 186 13.95 -1.82 -31.66
C PHE A 186 13.41 -2.43 -30.39
N MET A 187 13.44 -1.66 -29.33
CA MET A 187 12.58 -1.91 -28.20
C MET A 187 11.25 -1.18 -28.44
N ALA A 188 10.14 -1.82 -28.19
CA ALA A 188 8.86 -1.15 -28.32
C ALA A 188 8.88 0.09 -27.43
N LYS A 189 8.92 1.28 -28.03
CA LYS A 189 8.74 2.55 -27.31
C LYS A 189 7.26 2.77 -26.94
N ALA A 190 6.45 1.72 -27.08
CA ALA A 190 5.05 1.79 -26.70
C ALA A 190 4.95 2.05 -25.21
N ARG A 191 4.39 3.18 -24.86
CA ARG A 191 4.05 3.51 -23.48
C ARG A 191 3.03 2.49 -23.01
N ILE A 192 3.42 1.67 -22.03
CA ILE A 192 2.50 0.74 -21.40
C ILE A 192 1.68 1.52 -20.39
N LEU A 193 0.39 1.60 -20.64
CA LEU A 193 -0.56 2.35 -19.83
C LEU A 193 -1.18 1.44 -18.76
N THR A 194 -1.71 2.07 -17.72
CA THR A 194 -2.49 1.40 -16.69
C THR A 194 -3.98 1.55 -17.01
N PRO A 195 -4.81 0.51 -16.92
CA PRO A 195 -6.25 0.60 -17.09
C PRO A 195 -6.87 1.66 -16.18
N LEU A 196 -7.89 2.36 -16.68
CA LEU A 196 -8.56 3.43 -15.95
C LEU A 196 -9.92 2.96 -15.41
N LEU A 197 -10.25 3.44 -14.21
CA LEU A 197 -11.58 3.27 -13.58
C LEU A 197 -12.16 4.64 -13.27
N SER A 198 -13.45 4.84 -13.51
CA SER A 198 -14.10 6.07 -13.06
C SER A 198 -14.29 6.07 -11.53
N ALA A 199 -14.40 7.24 -10.91
CA ALA A 199 -14.73 7.38 -9.50
C ALA A 199 -16.04 6.65 -9.15
N ALA A 200 -17.03 6.67 -10.05
CA ALA A 200 -18.29 5.95 -9.88
C ALA A 200 -18.10 4.42 -9.87
N ALA A 201 -17.22 3.89 -10.72
CA ALA A 201 -16.88 2.46 -10.73
C ALA A 201 -16.22 2.05 -9.40
N VAL A 202 -15.28 2.84 -8.90
CA VAL A 202 -14.61 2.57 -7.60
C VAL A 202 -15.61 2.65 -6.45
N LYS A 203 -16.51 3.65 -6.42
CA LYS A 203 -17.59 3.74 -5.42
C LYS A 203 -18.53 2.53 -5.46
N ALA A 204 -18.87 2.05 -6.65
CA ALA A 204 -19.67 0.84 -6.83
C ALA A 204 -18.97 -0.41 -6.28
N MET A 205 -17.64 -0.55 -6.50
CA MET A 205 -16.83 -1.64 -5.93
C MET A 205 -16.84 -1.62 -4.40
N LEU A 206 -16.68 -0.45 -3.78
CA LEU A 206 -16.76 -0.30 -2.31
C LEU A 206 -18.13 -0.74 -1.79
N LYS A 207 -19.21 -0.26 -2.39
CA LYS A 207 -20.59 -0.63 -2.01
C LYS A 207 -20.91 -2.12 -2.22
N ALA A 208 -20.36 -2.73 -3.26
CA ALA A 208 -20.52 -4.15 -3.52
C ALA A 208 -19.69 -5.03 -2.56
N GLY A 209 -18.83 -4.46 -1.73
CA GLY A 209 -17.95 -5.21 -0.84
C GLY A 209 -16.91 -6.04 -1.59
N GLU A 210 -16.41 -5.54 -2.73
CA GLU A 210 -15.38 -6.23 -3.49
C GLU A 210 -14.05 -6.31 -2.74
N VAL A 211 -13.24 -7.32 -3.06
CA VAL A 211 -11.89 -7.47 -2.52
C VAL A 211 -10.91 -6.72 -3.42
N PHE A 212 -10.37 -5.63 -2.94
CA PHE A 212 -9.32 -4.86 -3.64
C PHE A 212 -8.60 -3.91 -2.69
N ALA A 213 -7.40 -3.50 -3.07
CA ALA A 213 -6.65 -2.45 -2.40
C ALA A 213 -6.97 -1.11 -3.07
N PHE A 214 -7.50 -0.14 -2.33
CA PHE A 214 -7.70 1.22 -2.80
C PHE A 214 -6.62 2.11 -2.19
N LEU A 215 -5.62 2.47 -2.98
CA LEU A 215 -4.40 3.10 -2.49
C LEU A 215 -4.28 4.54 -2.96
N ASP A 216 -4.06 5.44 -2.02
CA ASP A 216 -3.71 6.84 -2.29
C ASP A 216 -2.19 7.00 -2.28
N VAL A 217 -1.62 7.40 -3.42
CA VAL A 217 -0.17 7.50 -3.61
C VAL A 217 0.38 8.90 -3.37
N ARG A 218 -0.46 9.82 -2.90
CA ARG A 218 -0.04 11.13 -2.43
C ARG A 218 0.74 11.00 -1.11
N GLU A 219 1.47 12.04 -0.75
CA GLU A 219 2.13 12.07 0.54
C GLU A 219 1.09 12.10 1.69
N GLU A 220 1.45 11.55 2.85
CA GLU A 220 0.51 11.36 3.96
C GLU A 220 -0.08 12.69 4.49
N GLY A 221 0.71 13.77 4.47
CA GLY A 221 0.21 15.09 4.83
C GLY A 221 -0.79 15.64 3.82
N GLU A 222 -0.59 15.39 2.51
CA GLU A 222 -1.59 15.74 1.48
C GLU A 222 -2.87 14.92 1.65
N PHE A 223 -2.73 13.60 1.87
CA PHE A 223 -3.82 12.69 2.17
C PHE A 223 -4.67 13.20 3.34
N ALA A 224 -4.01 13.54 4.45
CA ALA A 224 -4.67 13.99 5.65
C ALA A 224 -5.31 15.39 5.54
N GLN A 225 -4.64 16.35 4.88
CA GLN A 225 -5.08 17.75 4.83
C GLN A 225 -6.06 18.02 3.69
N GLN A 226 -5.78 17.47 2.50
CA GLN A 226 -6.65 17.64 1.34
C GLN A 226 -7.81 16.65 1.33
N GLY A 227 -7.74 15.62 2.16
CA GLY A 227 -8.77 14.59 2.33
C GLY A 227 -8.67 13.44 1.32
N HIS A 228 -9.49 12.41 1.57
CA HIS A 228 -9.47 11.13 0.87
C HIS A 228 -10.82 10.41 0.99
N PRO A 229 -11.14 9.41 0.16
CA PRO A 229 -12.25 8.48 0.38
C PRO A 229 -12.07 7.68 1.68
N LEU A 230 -13.16 7.31 2.36
CA LEU A 230 -13.16 6.65 3.67
C LEU A 230 -12.20 5.45 3.76
N PHE A 231 -12.17 4.61 2.74
CA PHE A 231 -11.38 3.38 2.72
C PHE A 231 -10.15 3.44 1.79
N ALA A 232 -9.72 4.65 1.39
CA ALA A 232 -8.43 4.80 0.74
C ALA A 232 -7.31 4.60 1.76
N THR A 233 -6.35 3.75 1.40
CA THR A 233 -5.16 3.44 2.22
C THR A 233 -3.97 4.27 1.75
N PRO A 234 -3.27 5.03 2.62
CA PRO A 234 -2.13 5.82 2.21
C PRO A 234 -0.90 4.93 1.90
N LEU A 235 -0.44 4.98 0.65
CA LEU A 235 0.81 4.37 0.22
C LEU A 235 1.61 5.40 -0.61
N PRO A 236 2.26 6.39 0.04
CA PRO A 236 2.98 7.45 -0.64
C PRO A 236 3.99 6.94 -1.66
N LEU A 237 3.99 7.53 -2.86
CA LEU A 237 4.90 7.17 -3.95
C LEU A 237 6.37 7.26 -3.52
N SER A 238 6.71 8.22 -2.65
CA SER A 238 8.08 8.39 -2.13
C SER A 238 8.57 7.22 -1.28
N ARG A 239 7.66 6.39 -0.73
CA ARG A 239 7.94 5.29 0.19
C ARG A 239 7.24 3.99 -0.21
N LEU A 240 6.86 3.85 -1.48
CA LEU A 240 6.00 2.78 -1.97
C LEU A 240 6.66 1.41 -1.82
N GLU A 241 7.88 1.25 -2.32
CA GLU A 241 8.53 -0.05 -2.43
C GLU A 241 8.72 -0.75 -1.08
N PRO A 242 9.27 -0.10 -0.02
CA PRO A 242 9.48 -0.76 1.27
C PRO A 242 8.18 -0.99 2.08
N ARG A 243 7.04 -0.43 1.64
CA ARG A 243 5.74 -0.58 2.31
C ARG A 243 4.79 -1.52 1.57
N ALA A 244 5.00 -1.71 0.26
CA ALA A 244 4.07 -2.45 -0.59
C ALA A 244 3.83 -3.88 -0.09
N LEU A 245 4.88 -4.68 0.15
CA LEU A 245 4.74 -6.08 0.58
C LEU A 245 3.98 -6.21 1.91
N ALA A 246 4.21 -5.28 2.82
CA ALA A 246 3.53 -5.25 4.11
C ALA A 246 2.02 -5.03 3.98
N LEU A 247 1.60 -4.13 3.11
CA LEU A 247 0.18 -3.82 2.88
C LEU A 247 -0.49 -4.80 1.92
N LEU A 248 0.27 -5.40 1.02
CA LEU A 248 -0.17 -6.22 -0.11
C LEU A 248 0.65 -7.52 -0.16
N PRO A 249 0.40 -8.50 0.71
CA PRO A 249 1.20 -9.71 0.79
C PRO A 249 1.06 -10.65 -0.42
N ASP A 250 0.03 -10.44 -1.26
CA ASP A 250 -0.22 -11.22 -2.47
C ASP A 250 0.00 -10.34 -3.71
N PRO A 251 0.95 -10.67 -4.60
CA PRO A 251 1.21 -9.92 -5.83
C PRO A 251 0.03 -9.92 -6.82
N HIS A 252 -0.92 -10.85 -6.67
CA HIS A 252 -2.12 -10.92 -7.50
C HIS A 252 -3.27 -10.03 -6.96
N THR A 253 -3.05 -9.33 -5.87
CA THR A 253 -4.03 -8.40 -5.31
C THR A 253 -4.50 -7.42 -6.37
N ARG A 254 -5.82 -7.26 -6.49
CA ARG A 254 -6.41 -6.21 -7.31
C ARG A 254 -6.18 -4.86 -6.64
N ILE A 255 -5.56 -3.93 -7.36
CA ILE A 255 -5.14 -2.63 -6.85
C ILE A 255 -5.80 -1.52 -7.69
N VAL A 256 -6.37 -0.54 -7.02
CA VAL A 256 -6.82 0.72 -7.60
C VAL A 256 -6.02 1.85 -6.98
N LEU A 257 -5.30 2.58 -7.79
CA LEU A 257 -4.47 3.71 -7.36
C LEU A 257 -5.21 5.03 -7.58
N MET A 258 -4.99 5.98 -6.69
CA MET A 258 -5.43 7.36 -6.86
C MET A 258 -4.34 8.35 -6.45
N ASP A 259 -4.42 9.54 -7.05
CA ASP A 259 -3.67 10.74 -6.66
C ASP A 259 -4.60 11.95 -6.55
N SER A 260 -4.07 13.18 -6.64
CA SER A 260 -4.88 14.41 -6.62
C SER A 260 -5.81 14.56 -7.83
N GLY A 261 -5.47 13.91 -8.96
CA GLY A 261 -6.16 14.09 -10.24
C GLY A 261 -5.77 15.37 -10.96
N GLU A 262 -4.73 16.05 -10.52
CA GLU A 262 -4.19 17.22 -11.23
C GLU A 262 -3.53 16.79 -12.55
N PRO A 263 -3.71 17.56 -13.64
CA PRO A 263 -3.00 17.29 -14.88
C PRO A 263 -1.49 17.30 -14.62
N ALA A 264 -0.77 16.38 -15.22
CA ALA A 264 0.69 16.40 -15.18
C ALA A 264 1.19 17.77 -15.65
N VAL A 265 2.04 18.41 -14.85
CA VAL A 265 2.63 19.73 -15.17
C VAL A 265 3.48 19.64 -16.45
N ASP A 266 3.95 18.44 -16.77
CA ASP A 266 4.65 18.12 -18.01
C ASP A 266 3.98 16.88 -18.64
N PRO A 267 3.61 16.90 -19.95
CA PRO A 267 3.10 15.75 -20.66
C PRO A 267 4.02 14.52 -20.65
N GLN A 268 5.31 14.70 -20.36
CA GLN A 268 6.28 13.62 -20.20
C GLN A 268 6.22 12.97 -18.81
N TRP A 269 5.57 13.62 -17.84
CA TRP A 269 5.43 13.13 -16.46
C TRP A 269 3.99 12.67 -16.25
N GLU A 270 3.82 11.37 -16.19
CA GLU A 270 2.57 10.77 -15.75
C GLU A 270 2.27 11.19 -14.32
N GLY A 271 0.99 11.28 -13.99
CA GLY A 271 0.54 11.49 -12.62
C GLY A 271 1.14 10.46 -11.65
N ARG A 272 1.18 10.79 -10.37
CA ARG A 272 1.78 9.91 -9.33
C ARG A 272 1.19 8.51 -9.33
N ALA A 273 -0.10 8.36 -9.62
CA ALA A 273 -0.77 7.06 -9.69
C ALA A 273 -0.19 6.17 -10.81
N ASN A 274 0.10 6.72 -11.98
CA ASN A 274 0.72 5.97 -13.08
C ASN A 274 2.18 5.59 -12.77
N ARG A 275 2.94 6.50 -12.15
CA ARG A 275 4.30 6.21 -11.68
C ARG A 275 4.32 5.11 -10.61
N ALA A 276 3.34 5.13 -9.69
CA ALA A 276 3.15 4.09 -8.69
C ALA A 276 2.79 2.75 -9.32
N ALA A 277 1.94 2.73 -10.35
CA ALA A 277 1.61 1.53 -11.10
C ALA A 277 2.85 0.90 -11.75
N ALA A 278 3.72 1.72 -12.35
CA ALA A 278 4.97 1.24 -12.92
C ALA A 278 5.91 0.62 -11.86
N ARG A 279 6.05 1.26 -10.68
CA ARG A 279 6.85 0.72 -9.57
C ARG A 279 6.25 -0.56 -8.99
N LEU A 280 4.94 -0.62 -8.81
CA LEU A 280 4.25 -1.84 -8.35
C LEU A 280 4.45 -3.00 -9.34
N SER A 281 4.44 -2.71 -10.64
CA SER A 281 4.75 -3.73 -11.66
C SER A 281 6.17 -4.29 -11.50
N GLN A 282 7.15 -3.44 -11.22
CA GLN A 282 8.53 -3.87 -10.94
C GLN A 282 8.65 -4.73 -9.66
N LEU A 283 7.71 -4.56 -8.73
CA LEU A 283 7.58 -5.39 -7.52
C LEU A 283 6.74 -6.66 -7.74
N GLY A 284 6.25 -6.91 -8.98
CA GLY A 284 5.46 -8.07 -9.33
C GLY A 284 3.95 -7.90 -9.17
N TYR A 285 3.45 -6.71 -8.83
CA TYR A 285 2.00 -6.44 -8.77
C TYR A 285 1.49 -6.04 -10.15
N THR A 286 0.72 -6.88 -10.79
CA THR A 286 0.31 -6.72 -12.19
C THR A 286 -1.18 -6.44 -12.39
N ASN A 287 -2.01 -6.65 -11.36
CA ASN A 287 -3.45 -6.38 -11.41
C ASN A 287 -3.75 -4.97 -10.88
N VAL A 288 -3.28 -3.95 -11.61
CA VAL A 288 -3.33 -2.54 -11.19
C VAL A 288 -4.20 -1.73 -12.14
N ALA A 289 -5.05 -0.87 -11.60
CA ALA A 289 -5.79 0.16 -12.32
C ALA A 289 -5.61 1.53 -11.63
N VAL A 290 -5.87 2.60 -12.35
CA VAL A 290 -5.82 3.97 -11.82
C VAL A 290 -7.23 4.57 -11.83
N MET A 291 -7.64 5.21 -10.74
CA MET A 291 -8.86 6.00 -10.72
C MET A 291 -8.67 7.29 -11.52
N ALA A 292 -9.35 7.38 -12.65
CA ALA A 292 -9.24 8.52 -13.57
C ALA A 292 -9.66 9.82 -12.88
N GLY A 293 -8.81 10.83 -12.97
CA GLY A 293 -9.03 12.14 -12.36
C GLY A 293 -8.93 12.16 -10.84
N GLY A 294 -8.47 11.07 -10.21
CA GLY A 294 -8.08 11.00 -8.80
C GLY A 294 -9.10 11.60 -7.83
N LEU A 295 -8.61 12.25 -6.78
CA LEU A 295 -9.46 12.92 -5.77
C LEU A 295 -10.36 14.00 -6.37
N ALA A 296 -9.89 14.71 -7.40
CA ALA A 296 -10.70 15.75 -8.05
C ALA A 296 -11.96 15.16 -8.68
N ALA A 297 -11.84 14.00 -9.37
CA ALA A 297 -13.00 13.30 -9.94
C ALA A 297 -13.93 12.74 -8.87
N TRP A 298 -13.39 12.25 -7.74
CA TRP A 298 -14.18 11.78 -6.60
C TRP A 298 -15.05 12.90 -6.03
N ARG A 299 -14.47 14.09 -5.83
CA ARG A 299 -15.20 15.28 -5.39
C ARG A 299 -16.24 15.76 -6.39
N ALA A 300 -15.87 15.79 -7.68
CA ALA A 300 -16.77 16.20 -8.76
C ALA A 300 -17.99 15.27 -8.88
N ALA A 301 -17.85 13.99 -8.52
CA ALA A 301 -18.95 13.04 -8.44
C ALA A 301 -19.84 13.23 -7.18
N GLY A 302 -19.52 14.17 -6.30
CA GLY A 302 -20.30 14.48 -5.08
C GLY A 302 -20.12 13.47 -3.96
N TYR A 303 -19.06 12.66 -3.97
CA TYR A 303 -18.77 11.70 -2.91
C TYR A 303 -18.06 12.34 -1.72
N GLU A 304 -18.30 11.79 -0.52
CA GLU A 304 -17.68 12.29 0.72
C GLU A 304 -16.15 12.19 0.67
N VAL A 305 -15.51 13.21 1.25
CA VAL A 305 -14.04 13.31 1.37
C VAL A 305 -13.70 13.58 2.82
N PHE A 306 -13.00 12.64 3.41
CA PHE A 306 -12.57 12.67 4.81
C PHE A 306 -11.18 13.28 4.92
N THR A 307 -10.93 14.03 5.97
CA THR A 307 -9.59 14.54 6.33
C THR A 307 -9.00 13.73 7.48
N GLY A 308 -7.71 13.89 7.78
CA GLY A 308 -7.01 13.18 8.85
C GLY A 308 -6.48 11.80 8.43
N VAL A 309 -6.10 10.99 9.41
CA VAL A 309 -5.58 9.62 9.22
C VAL A 309 -6.32 8.64 10.12
N ASN A 310 -6.32 7.35 9.74
CA ASN A 310 -7.01 6.27 10.47
C ASN A 310 -8.51 6.58 10.67
N VAL A 311 -9.14 7.21 9.70
CA VAL A 311 -10.52 7.69 9.80
C VAL A 311 -11.52 6.58 10.10
N PRO A 312 -11.45 5.37 9.48
CA PRO A 312 -12.40 4.31 9.78
C PRO A 312 -12.45 3.92 11.25
N SER A 313 -11.29 3.76 11.90
CA SER A 313 -11.23 3.38 13.32
C SER A 313 -11.64 4.52 14.26
N LYS A 314 -11.32 5.77 13.92
CA LYS A 314 -11.71 6.93 14.69
C LYS A 314 -13.23 7.13 14.66
N ALA A 315 -13.81 7.11 13.47
CA ALA A 315 -15.26 7.15 13.30
C ALA A 315 -15.96 5.99 14.04
N PHE A 316 -15.40 4.79 13.95
CA PHE A 316 -15.92 3.63 14.68
C PHE A 316 -15.88 3.83 16.20
N GLY A 317 -14.78 4.38 16.75
CA GLY A 317 -14.68 4.69 18.17
C GLY A 317 -15.79 5.63 18.67
N GLU A 318 -16.10 6.68 17.90
CA GLU A 318 -17.20 7.61 18.20
C GLU A 318 -18.56 6.90 18.13
N VAL A 319 -18.77 6.02 17.15
CA VAL A 319 -19.99 5.19 17.05
C VAL A 319 -20.12 4.28 18.27
N VAL A 320 -19.03 3.65 18.74
CA VAL A 320 -19.03 2.81 19.95
C VAL A 320 -19.40 3.62 21.19
N GLU A 321 -18.83 4.83 21.37
CA GLU A 321 -19.18 5.69 22.50
C GLU A 321 -20.67 6.03 22.49
N HIS A 322 -21.21 6.44 21.34
CA HIS A 322 -22.59 6.81 21.18
C HIS A 322 -23.56 5.64 21.42
N GLU A 323 -23.24 4.46 20.87
CA GLU A 323 -24.13 3.29 20.93
C GLU A 323 -24.13 2.58 22.28
N ASN A 324 -23.02 2.63 23.02
CA ASN A 324 -22.87 1.96 24.34
C ASN A 324 -22.91 2.94 25.53
N ASP A 325 -22.99 4.26 25.28
CA ASP A 325 -22.87 5.29 26.30
C ASP A 325 -21.64 5.03 27.22
N THR A 326 -20.49 4.75 26.57
CA THR A 326 -19.25 4.39 27.28
C THR A 326 -18.91 5.44 28.35
N PRO A 327 -18.82 5.06 29.64
CA PRO A 327 -18.61 6.01 30.73
C PRO A 327 -17.31 6.81 30.55
N ARG A 328 -17.39 8.12 30.86
CA ARG A 328 -16.25 9.03 30.70
C ARG A 328 -16.15 10.02 31.86
N ILE A 329 -14.95 10.57 32.08
CA ILE A 329 -14.64 11.56 33.11
C ILE A 329 -13.85 12.72 32.49
N ASP A 330 -14.15 13.95 32.89
CA ASP A 330 -13.36 15.11 32.50
C ASP A 330 -12.01 15.16 33.25
N ALA A 331 -11.00 15.78 32.66
CA ALA A 331 -9.64 15.84 33.22
C ALA A 331 -9.56 16.49 34.61
N ALA A 332 -10.35 17.56 34.84
CA ALA A 332 -10.40 18.25 36.13
C ALA A 332 -11.00 17.36 37.24
N ASP A 333 -12.04 16.59 36.91
CA ASP A 333 -12.68 15.68 37.87
C ASP A 333 -11.75 14.49 38.16
N LEU A 334 -11.02 13.97 37.17
CA LEU A 334 -10.01 12.94 37.41
C LEU A 334 -8.87 13.46 38.30
N GLN A 335 -8.37 14.68 38.04
CA GLN A 335 -7.32 15.28 38.89
C GLN A 335 -7.79 15.37 40.34
N LYS A 336 -9.05 15.77 40.56
CA LYS A 336 -9.61 15.82 41.91
C LYS A 336 -9.64 14.44 42.58
N LEU A 337 -10.03 13.39 41.86
CA LEU A 337 -9.98 12.02 42.42
C LEU A 337 -8.55 11.58 42.79
N VAL A 338 -7.57 11.99 42.01
CA VAL A 338 -6.15 11.74 42.29
C VAL A 338 -5.69 12.48 43.54
N ASP A 339 -6.05 13.77 43.65
CA ASP A 339 -5.71 14.62 44.81
C ASP A 339 -6.39 14.15 46.09
N ASP A 340 -7.62 13.65 46.01
CA ASP A 340 -8.39 13.08 47.12
C ASP A 340 -7.86 11.68 47.55
N GLY A 341 -6.85 11.13 46.88
CA GLY A 341 -6.28 9.81 47.17
C GLY A 341 -7.24 8.64 46.89
N THR A 342 -8.18 8.81 45.95
CA THR A 342 -9.11 7.76 45.56
C THR A 342 -8.34 6.52 45.02
N ASP A 343 -8.84 5.34 45.43
CA ASP A 343 -8.28 4.09 44.88
C ASP A 343 -8.59 3.94 43.38
N LEU A 344 -7.62 4.30 42.54
CA LEU A 344 -7.76 4.27 41.08
C LEU A 344 -6.44 3.88 40.39
N VAL A 345 -6.57 3.40 39.17
CA VAL A 345 -5.46 3.18 38.23
C VAL A 345 -5.76 3.85 36.91
N ILE A 346 -4.75 4.52 36.32
CA ILE A 346 -4.83 5.14 34.99
C ILE A 346 -4.02 4.27 34.02
N LEU A 347 -4.71 3.66 33.06
CA LEU A 347 -4.13 2.78 32.05
C LEU A 347 -4.09 3.51 30.70
N ASP A 348 -2.90 3.71 30.18
CA ASP A 348 -2.72 4.34 28.87
C ASP A 348 -2.71 3.28 27.77
N SER A 349 -3.68 3.34 26.88
CA SER A 349 -3.90 2.36 25.81
C SER A 349 -3.04 2.58 24.56
N ARG A 350 -2.09 3.53 24.61
CA ARG A 350 -1.15 3.82 23.54
C ARG A 350 0.09 2.92 23.61
N PRO A 351 0.89 2.82 22.53
CA PRO A 351 2.20 2.17 22.62
C PRO A 351 3.20 3.02 23.41
N MET A 352 4.19 2.37 24.03
CA MET A 352 5.23 2.97 24.86
C MET A 352 5.88 4.23 24.27
N PRO A 353 6.23 4.33 22.97
CA PRO A 353 6.82 5.57 22.44
C PRO A 353 5.90 6.79 22.53
N GLU A 354 4.58 6.62 22.42
CA GLU A 354 3.62 7.71 22.59
C GLU A 354 3.45 8.06 24.08
N PHE A 355 3.39 7.05 24.96
CA PHE A 355 3.30 7.21 26.40
C PHE A 355 4.54 7.93 26.95
N ASN A 356 5.73 7.51 26.55
CA ASN A 356 7.00 8.13 26.93
C ASN A 356 7.10 9.60 26.49
N ASN A 357 6.60 9.94 25.29
CA ASN A 357 6.61 11.32 24.82
C ASN A 357 5.74 12.25 25.67
N MET A 358 4.55 11.81 26.08
CA MET A 358 3.63 12.60 26.91
C MET A 358 2.56 11.68 27.53
N SER A 359 2.42 11.68 28.84
CA SER A 359 1.46 10.83 29.58
C SER A 359 0.80 11.58 30.74
N ILE A 360 -0.23 10.97 31.32
CA ILE A 360 -0.82 11.43 32.58
C ILE A 360 0.10 11.03 33.73
N PRO A 361 0.42 11.93 34.70
CA PRO A 361 1.22 11.59 35.85
C PRO A 361 0.65 10.39 36.64
N GLY A 362 1.51 9.42 36.94
CA GLY A 362 1.10 8.19 37.65
C GLY A 362 0.45 7.13 36.77
N GLY A 363 0.26 7.41 35.46
CA GLY A 363 -0.29 6.44 34.48
C GLY A 363 0.63 5.23 34.26
N ILE A 364 0.05 4.17 33.72
CA ILE A 364 0.74 2.92 33.37
C ILE A 364 0.47 2.65 31.90
N ASP A 365 1.53 2.42 31.11
CA ASP A 365 1.41 1.98 29.73
C ASP A 365 0.81 0.58 29.68
N CYS A 366 -0.33 0.45 29.00
CA CYS A 366 -1.04 -0.80 28.79
C CYS A 366 -1.81 -0.75 27.47
N PRO A 367 -1.17 -1.03 26.32
CA PRO A 367 -1.76 -0.94 24.99
C PRO A 367 -3.05 -1.73 24.83
N GLY A 368 -3.94 -1.30 23.95
CA GLY A 368 -5.32 -1.74 23.84
C GLY A 368 -5.59 -3.25 24.02
N ALA A 369 -4.86 -4.12 23.30
CA ALA A 369 -5.03 -5.58 23.43
C ALA A 369 -4.51 -6.14 24.76
N GLU A 370 -3.60 -5.45 25.43
CA GLU A 370 -3.05 -5.82 26.73
C GLU A 370 -4.01 -5.44 27.90
N LEU A 371 -4.95 -4.51 27.70
CA LEU A 371 -5.86 -4.05 28.76
C LEU A 371 -6.59 -5.22 29.43
N VAL A 372 -7.39 -5.98 28.67
CA VAL A 372 -8.12 -7.13 29.22
C VAL A 372 -7.16 -8.23 29.69
N TYR A 373 -6.02 -8.36 29.01
CA TYR A 373 -5.01 -9.37 29.29
C TYR A 373 -4.28 -9.14 30.63
N ARG A 374 -4.16 -7.87 31.08
CA ARG A 374 -3.34 -7.44 32.23
C ARG A 374 -4.14 -6.80 33.37
N VAL A 375 -5.38 -6.39 33.14
CA VAL A 375 -6.11 -5.52 34.09
C VAL A 375 -6.23 -6.11 35.51
N LYS A 376 -6.35 -7.43 35.66
CA LYS A 376 -6.49 -8.05 36.97
C LYS A 376 -5.20 -8.01 37.82
N ASP A 377 -4.04 -7.86 37.16
CA ASP A 377 -2.77 -7.63 37.82
C ASP A 377 -2.60 -6.14 38.23
N LEU A 378 -3.18 -5.22 37.44
CA LEU A 378 -3.07 -3.77 37.61
C LEU A 378 -4.15 -3.20 38.53
N ALA A 379 -5.32 -3.84 38.59
CA ALA A 379 -6.47 -3.49 39.41
C ALA A 379 -7.08 -4.75 40.07
N PRO A 380 -6.38 -5.44 40.97
CA PRO A 380 -6.82 -6.72 41.56
C PRO A 380 -8.09 -6.59 42.41
N ARG A 381 -8.31 -5.43 43.03
CA ARG A 381 -9.48 -5.19 43.88
C ARG A 381 -10.66 -4.68 43.09
N PRO A 382 -11.88 -5.21 43.25
CA PRO A 382 -13.05 -4.77 42.46
C PRO A 382 -13.43 -3.28 42.70
N GLU A 383 -13.05 -2.73 43.85
CA GLU A 383 -13.34 -1.34 44.23
C GLU A 383 -12.45 -0.33 43.49
N THR A 384 -11.28 -0.75 43.02
CA THR A 384 -10.33 0.13 42.31
C THR A 384 -11.00 0.65 41.03
N LEU A 385 -11.09 1.98 40.90
CA LEU A 385 -11.58 2.64 39.70
C LEU A 385 -10.55 2.48 38.58
N VAL A 386 -10.97 1.98 37.44
CA VAL A 386 -10.10 1.84 36.25
C VAL A 386 -10.40 2.96 35.28
N VAL A 387 -9.41 3.83 35.06
CA VAL A 387 -9.48 4.92 34.09
C VAL A 387 -8.65 4.57 32.87
N VAL A 388 -9.25 4.55 31.68
CA VAL A 388 -8.52 4.28 30.42
C VAL A 388 -8.23 5.59 29.71
N ASN A 389 -6.98 5.79 29.34
CA ASN A 389 -6.47 6.99 28.67
C ASN A 389 -5.89 6.66 27.28
N CYS A 390 -5.85 7.69 26.42
CA CYS A 390 -5.04 7.71 25.18
C CYS A 390 -4.64 9.16 24.85
N ALA A 391 -4.25 9.45 23.59
CA ALA A 391 -3.92 10.82 23.17
C ALA A 391 -5.16 11.73 23.07
N GLY A 392 -6.25 11.23 22.47
CA GLY A 392 -7.50 11.94 22.22
C GLY A 392 -8.71 11.14 22.70
N ARG A 393 -9.43 10.48 21.77
CA ARG A 393 -10.70 9.84 22.07
C ARG A 393 -10.72 8.34 21.80
N THR A 394 -10.48 7.92 20.55
CA THR A 394 -10.75 6.57 20.03
C THR A 394 -10.24 5.43 20.90
N ARG A 395 -8.93 5.40 21.21
CA ARG A 395 -8.32 4.27 21.95
C ARG A 395 -8.75 4.19 23.42
N SER A 396 -9.06 5.33 24.07
CA SER A 396 -9.62 5.32 25.42
C SER A 396 -11.05 4.81 25.46
N ILE A 397 -11.87 5.17 24.46
CA ILE A 397 -13.25 4.66 24.31
C ILE A 397 -13.21 3.15 24.07
N ILE A 398 -12.50 2.70 23.03
CA ILE A 398 -12.39 1.28 22.68
C ILE A 398 -11.78 0.47 23.82
N GLY A 399 -10.77 1.01 24.51
CA GLY A 399 -10.13 0.34 25.63
C GLY A 399 -11.03 0.20 26.85
N ALA A 400 -11.74 1.26 27.24
CA ALA A 400 -12.72 1.20 28.31
C ALA A 400 -13.85 0.23 27.99
N GLN A 401 -14.39 0.31 26.76
CA GLN A 401 -15.46 -0.58 26.32
C GLN A 401 -14.97 -2.05 26.22
N SER A 402 -13.69 -2.29 25.89
CA SER A 402 -13.09 -3.63 25.92
C SER A 402 -13.19 -4.25 27.31
N LEU A 403 -12.84 -3.49 28.36
CA LEU A 403 -12.92 -3.95 29.74
C LEU A 403 -14.35 -4.19 30.20
N ILE A 404 -15.28 -3.33 29.81
CA ILE A 404 -16.73 -3.48 30.08
C ILE A 404 -17.26 -4.74 29.38
N ASN A 405 -16.99 -4.91 28.10
CA ASN A 405 -17.41 -6.09 27.33
C ASN A 405 -16.80 -7.40 27.88
N ALA A 406 -15.57 -7.32 28.41
CA ALA A 406 -14.93 -8.42 29.11
C ALA A 406 -15.58 -8.77 30.46
N GLY A 407 -16.54 -7.99 30.93
CA GLY A 407 -17.20 -8.21 32.23
C GLY A 407 -16.30 -7.96 33.42
N LEU A 408 -15.39 -6.98 33.34
CA LEU A 408 -14.57 -6.59 34.49
C LEU A 408 -15.48 -6.07 35.62
N PRO A 409 -15.35 -6.56 36.85
CA PRO A 409 -16.21 -6.14 37.99
C PRO A 409 -15.94 -4.72 38.47
N ASN A 410 -14.77 -4.17 38.16
CA ASN A 410 -14.37 -2.81 38.51
C ASN A 410 -15.22 -1.78 37.75
N LYS A 411 -15.43 -0.62 38.34
CA LYS A 411 -15.94 0.53 37.58
C LYS A 411 -14.89 0.97 36.58
N VAL A 412 -15.28 1.06 35.30
CA VAL A 412 -14.41 1.45 34.19
C VAL A 412 -14.92 2.75 33.58
N ILE A 413 -14.03 3.70 33.34
CA ILE A 413 -14.33 4.98 32.69
C ILE A 413 -13.20 5.37 31.73
N ALA A 414 -13.55 6.04 30.63
CA ALA A 414 -12.60 6.63 29.69
C ALA A 414 -12.27 8.08 30.11
N LEU A 415 -10.99 8.49 30.01
CA LEU A 415 -10.64 9.90 30.13
C LEU A 415 -11.09 10.64 28.88
N LYS A 416 -12.01 11.57 29.03
CA LYS A 416 -12.55 12.39 27.94
C LYS A 416 -11.44 13.23 27.32
N ASN A 417 -11.29 13.13 26.01
CA ASN A 417 -10.26 13.82 25.22
C ASN A 417 -8.82 13.45 25.60
N GLY A 418 -8.60 12.42 26.41
CA GLY A 418 -7.31 11.82 26.71
C GLY A 418 -6.27 12.80 27.23
N THR A 419 -4.99 12.56 26.89
CA THR A 419 -3.86 13.42 27.29
C THR A 419 -3.97 14.84 26.70
N MET A 420 -4.60 15.02 25.54
CA MET A 420 -4.88 16.36 24.99
C MET A 420 -5.88 17.11 25.85
N GLY A 421 -6.98 16.47 26.29
CA GLY A 421 -7.93 17.07 27.22
C GLY A 421 -7.30 17.43 28.55
N TRP A 422 -6.40 16.59 29.07
CA TRP A 422 -5.63 16.87 30.27
C TRP A 422 -4.74 18.12 30.11
N HIS A 423 -3.99 18.21 29.02
CA HIS A 423 -3.17 19.38 28.71
C HIS A 423 -4.00 20.67 28.54
N LEU A 424 -5.12 20.57 27.80
CA LEU A 424 -6.02 21.71 27.57
C LEU A 424 -6.74 22.22 28.83
N ALA A 425 -6.87 21.37 29.86
CA ALA A 425 -7.34 21.77 31.19
C ALA A 425 -6.26 22.49 32.01
N GLY A 426 -5.06 22.71 31.47
CA GLY A 426 -3.94 23.36 32.14
C GLY A 426 -3.20 22.48 33.14
N LEU A 427 -3.43 21.17 33.12
CA LEU A 427 -2.81 20.20 34.00
C LEU A 427 -1.44 19.78 33.45
N GLN A 428 -0.52 19.44 34.37
CA GLN A 428 0.82 19.01 33.99
C GLN A 428 0.80 17.62 33.38
N VAL A 429 1.53 17.45 32.28
CA VAL A 429 1.79 16.15 31.65
C VAL A 429 3.16 15.62 32.08
N ALA A 430 3.29 14.31 32.22
CA ALA A 430 4.56 13.63 32.41
C ALA A 430 5.25 13.35 31.07
N ARG A 431 6.57 13.29 31.08
CA ARG A 431 7.40 12.98 29.91
C ARG A 431 8.55 12.06 30.32
N GLY A 432 8.97 11.19 29.40
CA GLY A 432 10.06 10.25 29.68
C GLY A 432 9.62 9.05 30.50
N GLU A 433 8.34 8.90 30.82
CA GLU A 433 7.82 7.80 31.61
C GLU A 433 7.94 6.47 30.86
N THR A 434 8.29 5.42 31.63
CA THR A 434 8.49 4.06 31.11
C THR A 434 7.73 3.01 31.91
N ARG A 435 6.87 3.44 32.84
CA ARG A 435 6.08 2.54 33.67
C ARG A 435 5.08 1.77 32.79
N SER A 436 5.19 0.45 32.81
CA SER A 436 4.36 -0.45 31.98
C SER A 436 3.81 -1.60 32.82
N PHE A 437 2.96 -2.41 32.20
CA PHE A 437 2.47 -3.66 32.79
C PHE A 437 3.62 -4.64 33.05
N GLY A 438 3.43 -5.53 34.04
CA GLY A 438 4.34 -6.62 34.34
C GLY A 438 3.96 -7.94 33.62
N PRO A 439 4.63 -9.05 34.01
CA PRO A 439 4.22 -10.39 33.59
C PRO A 439 2.77 -10.68 33.98
N GLN A 440 2.07 -11.48 33.17
CA GLN A 440 0.69 -11.86 33.45
C GLN A 440 0.63 -12.86 34.61
N GLY A 441 -0.15 -12.54 35.62
CA GLY A 441 -0.45 -13.42 36.74
C GLY A 441 -1.57 -14.43 36.44
N PRO A 442 -1.73 -15.47 37.28
CA PRO A 442 -2.70 -16.55 37.03
C PRO A 442 -4.17 -16.09 37.09
N GLU A 443 -4.49 -15.09 37.94
CA GLU A 443 -5.86 -14.53 38.00
C GLU A 443 -6.18 -13.73 36.75
N ALA A 444 -5.24 -12.90 36.29
CA ALA A 444 -5.38 -12.16 35.02
C ALA A 444 -5.52 -13.10 33.84
N ALA A 445 -4.73 -14.16 33.77
CA ALA A 445 -4.82 -15.16 32.72
C ALA A 445 -6.20 -15.87 32.72
N THR A 446 -6.70 -16.25 33.90
CA THR A 446 -8.01 -16.88 34.03
C THR A 446 -9.15 -15.96 33.59
N PHE A 447 -9.13 -14.70 34.05
CA PHE A 447 -10.11 -13.70 33.68
C PHE A 447 -10.09 -13.42 32.16
N ALA A 448 -8.91 -13.15 31.61
CA ALA A 448 -8.74 -12.82 30.20
C ALA A 448 -9.21 -13.94 29.26
N ARG A 449 -8.86 -15.20 29.59
CA ARG A 449 -9.33 -16.38 28.84
C ARG A 449 -10.85 -16.53 28.90
N ALA A 450 -11.45 -16.38 30.09
CA ALA A 450 -12.90 -16.44 30.24
C ALA A 450 -13.61 -15.33 29.46
N ALA A 451 -13.04 -14.11 29.44
CA ALA A 451 -13.55 -12.99 28.66
C ALA A 451 -13.44 -13.26 27.15
N ALA A 452 -12.28 -13.74 26.69
CA ALA A 452 -12.06 -14.08 25.28
C ALA A 452 -13.05 -15.17 24.81
N ASN A 453 -13.24 -16.25 25.59
CA ASN A 453 -14.19 -17.30 25.25
C ASN A 453 -15.62 -16.76 25.08
N ARG A 454 -16.10 -15.95 26.05
CA ARG A 454 -17.45 -15.36 25.96
C ARG A 454 -17.61 -14.45 24.74
N LEU A 455 -16.63 -13.61 24.46
CA LEU A 455 -16.67 -12.71 23.30
C LEU A 455 -16.55 -13.48 21.99
N GLY A 456 -15.69 -14.51 21.95
CA GLY A 456 -15.52 -15.38 20.78
C GLY A 456 -16.81 -16.11 20.42
N GLU A 457 -17.47 -16.72 21.42
CA GLU A 457 -18.77 -17.36 21.25
C GLU A 457 -19.87 -16.37 20.81
N ARG A 458 -19.95 -15.21 21.48
CA ARG A 458 -20.94 -14.19 21.19
C ARG A 458 -20.82 -13.62 19.76
N MET A 459 -19.61 -13.51 19.25
CA MET A 459 -19.32 -13.00 17.92
C MET A 459 -19.17 -14.10 16.87
N ASN A 460 -19.24 -15.38 17.27
CA ASN A 460 -19.00 -16.54 16.41
C ASN A 460 -17.66 -16.43 15.66
N ILE A 461 -16.58 -16.10 16.41
CA ILE A 461 -15.24 -15.92 15.83
C ILE A 461 -14.71 -17.28 15.40
N ALA A 462 -14.24 -17.39 14.16
CA ALA A 462 -13.74 -18.63 13.61
C ALA A 462 -12.32 -18.96 14.11
N HIS A 463 -12.14 -20.17 14.63
CA HIS A 463 -10.86 -20.71 15.03
C HIS A 463 -10.41 -21.76 14.02
N ILE A 464 -9.15 -21.74 13.61
CA ILE A 464 -8.56 -22.68 12.65
C ILE A 464 -7.22 -23.20 13.20
N ASP A 465 -6.92 -24.45 12.91
CA ASP A 465 -5.61 -25.02 13.13
C ASP A 465 -4.66 -24.78 11.94
N LYS A 466 -3.47 -25.32 11.98
CA LYS A 466 -2.48 -25.18 10.91
C LYS A 466 -2.99 -25.73 9.56
N ALA A 467 -3.66 -26.87 9.56
CA ALA A 467 -4.24 -27.46 8.34
C ALA A 467 -5.36 -26.57 7.79
N GLY A 468 -6.18 -26.01 8.68
CA GLY A 468 -7.21 -25.02 8.35
C GLY A 468 -6.63 -23.74 7.75
N LEU A 469 -5.47 -23.26 8.25
CA LEU A 469 -4.77 -22.12 7.67
C LEU A 469 -4.30 -22.41 6.24
N GLU A 470 -3.73 -23.57 5.98
CA GLU A 470 -3.29 -23.99 4.65
C GLU A 470 -4.49 -24.11 3.68
N ALA A 471 -5.57 -24.72 4.13
CA ALA A 471 -6.81 -24.84 3.35
C ALA A 471 -7.45 -23.48 3.06
N LEU A 472 -7.51 -22.58 4.06
CA LEU A 472 -8.00 -21.22 3.90
C LEU A 472 -7.15 -20.46 2.87
N ALA A 473 -5.82 -20.52 3.00
CA ALA A 473 -4.91 -19.83 2.09
C ALA A 473 -5.08 -20.33 0.64
N ALA A 474 -5.22 -21.63 0.43
CA ALA A 474 -5.45 -22.21 -0.90
C ALA A 474 -6.81 -21.78 -1.50
N ASP A 475 -7.90 -21.83 -0.70
CA ASP A 475 -9.23 -21.38 -1.14
C ASP A 475 -9.23 -19.87 -1.49
N ARG A 476 -8.63 -19.06 -0.61
CA ARG A 476 -8.60 -17.61 -0.82
C ARG A 476 -7.73 -17.22 -2.02
N LEU A 477 -6.59 -17.88 -2.22
CA LEU A 477 -5.76 -17.70 -3.41
C LEU A 477 -6.55 -18.02 -4.70
N ALA A 478 -7.24 -19.15 -4.75
CA ALA A 478 -8.06 -19.53 -5.90
C ALA A 478 -9.16 -18.48 -6.20
N ARG A 479 -9.65 -17.77 -5.19
CA ARG A 479 -10.67 -16.73 -5.29
C ARG A 479 -10.08 -15.32 -5.49
N GLY A 480 -8.76 -15.16 -5.47
CA GLY A 480 -8.08 -13.87 -5.55
C GLY A 480 -8.28 -12.99 -4.32
N VAL A 481 -8.41 -13.61 -3.15
CA VAL A 481 -8.55 -12.93 -1.86
C VAL A 481 -7.23 -13.06 -1.11
N PRO A 482 -6.51 -11.96 -0.85
CA PRO A 482 -5.28 -11.99 -0.05
C PRO A 482 -5.56 -12.44 1.39
N VAL A 483 -4.57 -13.12 2.00
CA VAL A 483 -4.61 -13.54 3.40
C VAL A 483 -3.54 -12.79 4.18
N HIS A 484 -3.94 -11.91 5.08
CA HIS A 484 -3.04 -11.24 6.01
C HIS A 484 -2.84 -12.11 7.25
N ARG A 485 -1.60 -12.46 7.55
CA ARG A 485 -1.21 -13.26 8.72
C ARG A 485 -0.53 -12.33 9.71
N LEU A 486 -1.18 -12.09 10.85
CA LEU A 486 -0.78 -11.05 11.79
C LEU A 486 -0.59 -11.62 13.21
N ASP A 487 0.55 -11.32 13.80
CA ASP A 487 0.86 -11.60 15.21
C ASP A 487 0.49 -10.36 16.04
N VAL A 488 -0.45 -10.53 16.97
CA VAL A 488 -1.04 -9.41 17.72
C VAL A 488 -0.44 -9.21 19.11
N ARG A 489 0.65 -9.89 19.41
CA ARG A 489 1.35 -9.80 20.70
C ARG A 489 2.08 -8.47 20.87
N ASP A 490 2.61 -8.28 22.09
CA ASP A 490 3.54 -7.20 22.39
C ASP A 490 4.81 -7.24 21.49
N PRO A 491 5.39 -6.09 21.12
CA PRO A 491 6.59 -6.04 20.28
C PRO A 491 7.77 -6.86 20.81
N ALA A 492 7.98 -6.91 22.14
CA ALA A 492 9.08 -7.67 22.73
C ALA A 492 8.85 -9.18 22.63
N GLU A 493 7.61 -9.64 22.79
CA GLU A 493 7.25 -11.06 22.60
C GLU A 493 7.43 -11.49 21.14
N TYR A 494 7.00 -10.65 20.19
CA TYR A 494 7.21 -10.89 18.76
C TYR A 494 8.70 -10.98 18.41
N ALA A 495 9.51 -10.04 18.89
CA ALA A 495 10.95 -9.99 18.64
C ALA A 495 11.70 -11.20 19.25
N ALA A 496 11.22 -11.71 20.39
CA ALA A 496 11.79 -12.91 21.02
C ALA A 496 11.55 -14.19 20.21
N GLY A 497 10.51 -14.22 19.37
CA GLY A 497 10.21 -15.33 18.46
C GLY A 497 8.77 -15.30 17.99
N HIS A 498 8.56 -15.41 16.69
CA HIS A 498 7.25 -15.39 16.03
C HIS A 498 7.14 -16.45 14.95
N LEU A 499 5.92 -16.81 14.55
CA LEU A 499 5.66 -17.74 13.46
C LEU A 499 6.18 -17.20 12.13
N LYS A 500 6.89 -18.03 11.38
CA LYS A 500 7.32 -17.68 10.02
C LYS A 500 6.13 -17.30 9.14
N GLY A 501 6.23 -16.13 8.48
CA GLY A 501 5.20 -15.59 7.61
C GLY A 501 4.07 -14.85 8.32
N PHE A 502 4.14 -14.70 9.65
CA PHE A 502 3.29 -13.78 10.41
C PHE A 502 4.01 -12.46 10.64
N ARG A 503 3.33 -11.35 10.37
CA ARG A 503 3.83 -9.99 10.59
C ARG A 503 3.36 -9.45 11.92
N HIS A 504 4.17 -8.60 12.51
CA HIS A 504 3.78 -7.92 13.75
C HIS A 504 2.69 -6.87 13.52
N ALA A 505 1.63 -6.96 14.30
CA ALA A 505 0.54 -5.99 14.32
C ALA A 505 -0.11 -5.98 15.70
N ALA A 506 0.55 -5.37 16.70
CA ALA A 506 0.03 -5.33 18.09
C ALA A 506 -1.47 -4.98 18.09
N GLY A 507 -2.31 -5.82 18.71
CA GLY A 507 -3.75 -5.83 18.47
C GLY A 507 -4.44 -4.48 18.69
N GLY A 508 -4.05 -3.69 19.69
CA GLY A 508 -4.57 -2.34 19.90
C GLY A 508 -4.23 -1.38 18.76
N GLN A 509 -3.05 -1.49 18.16
CA GLN A 509 -2.63 -0.68 17.03
C GLN A 509 -3.26 -1.18 15.73
N LEU A 510 -3.43 -2.49 15.55
CA LEU A 510 -4.14 -3.05 14.41
C LEU A 510 -5.59 -2.52 14.33
N VAL A 511 -6.30 -2.46 15.46
CA VAL A 511 -7.64 -1.87 15.53
C VAL A 511 -7.62 -0.36 15.26
N GLN A 512 -6.64 0.36 15.85
CA GLN A 512 -6.53 1.83 15.72
C GLN A 512 -6.17 2.31 14.31
N ALA A 513 -5.39 1.52 13.58
CA ALA A 513 -4.78 1.92 12.30
C ALA A 513 -4.77 0.75 11.31
N THR A 514 -5.91 0.10 11.14
CA THR A 514 -6.05 -1.11 10.32
C THR A 514 -5.52 -0.91 8.89
N ASP A 515 -5.70 0.27 8.32
CA ASP A 515 -5.21 0.68 7.01
C ASP A 515 -3.67 0.76 6.90
N GLN A 516 -2.95 0.77 8.02
CA GLN A 516 -1.47 0.67 8.02
C GLN A 516 -0.96 -0.78 8.02
N TYR A 517 -1.82 -1.75 8.30
CA TYR A 517 -1.49 -3.18 8.36
C TYR A 517 -2.15 -4.00 7.25
N VAL A 518 -3.35 -3.63 6.84
CA VAL A 518 -4.17 -4.36 5.87
C VAL A 518 -4.55 -3.39 4.76
N GLY A 519 -3.81 -3.43 3.66
CA GLY A 519 -4.04 -2.54 2.52
C GLY A 519 -5.16 -2.98 1.58
N THR A 520 -5.70 -4.19 1.77
CA THR A 520 -6.74 -4.76 0.91
C THR A 520 -8.07 -4.83 1.65
N ARG A 521 -9.06 -4.11 1.17
CA ARG A 521 -10.42 -4.16 1.72
C ARG A 521 -11.04 -5.56 1.52
N ASN A 522 -11.75 -6.06 2.54
CA ASN A 522 -12.39 -7.38 2.55
C ASN A 522 -11.43 -8.58 2.31
N ALA A 523 -10.14 -8.41 2.58
CA ALA A 523 -9.18 -9.50 2.65
C ALA A 523 -9.50 -10.45 3.81
N ALA A 524 -8.95 -11.65 3.76
CA ALA A 524 -8.95 -12.54 4.91
C ALA A 524 -7.85 -12.11 5.91
N ILE A 525 -8.16 -12.14 7.19
CA ILE A 525 -7.23 -11.80 8.27
C ILE A 525 -7.12 -13.01 9.19
N VAL A 526 -5.90 -13.50 9.41
CA VAL A 526 -5.60 -14.56 10.37
C VAL A 526 -4.74 -13.97 11.48
N LEU A 527 -5.26 -13.99 12.68
CA LEU A 527 -4.61 -13.47 13.87
C LEU A 527 -3.97 -14.62 14.68
N HIS A 528 -2.81 -14.35 15.26
CA HIS A 528 -2.10 -15.28 16.11
C HIS A 528 -1.55 -14.59 17.36
N ASP A 529 -1.55 -15.31 18.46
CA ASP A 529 -0.84 -15.03 19.71
C ASP A 529 -0.47 -16.33 20.43
N ASN A 530 -0.05 -16.27 21.68
CA ASN A 530 0.39 -17.46 22.43
C ASN A 530 -0.74 -18.36 22.90
N ASP A 531 -1.96 -17.83 23.10
CA ASP A 531 -3.05 -18.52 23.79
C ASP A 531 -4.46 -18.21 23.25
N GLY A 532 -4.55 -17.50 22.12
CA GLY A 532 -5.80 -17.11 21.46
C GLY A 532 -6.56 -15.97 22.13
N VAL A 533 -6.08 -15.43 23.25
CA VAL A 533 -6.81 -14.41 24.03
C VAL A 533 -6.76 -13.05 23.34
N ARG A 534 -5.56 -12.51 23.10
CA ARG A 534 -5.38 -11.20 22.45
C ARG A 534 -5.87 -11.22 21.00
N ALA A 535 -5.70 -12.36 20.31
CA ALA A 535 -6.24 -12.57 18.97
C ALA A 535 -7.78 -12.46 18.95
N THR A 536 -8.46 -13.11 19.88
CA THR A 536 -9.93 -13.00 20.04
C THR A 536 -10.37 -11.60 20.39
N LEU A 537 -9.67 -10.93 21.34
CA LEU A 537 -9.96 -9.55 21.72
C LEU A 537 -9.74 -8.55 20.58
N THR A 538 -8.81 -8.83 19.67
CA THR A 538 -8.59 -8.02 18.47
C THR A 538 -9.64 -8.33 17.40
N ALA A 539 -9.92 -9.62 17.14
CA ALA A 539 -10.87 -10.07 16.14
C ALA A 539 -12.26 -9.48 16.37
N HIS A 540 -12.76 -9.47 17.62
CA HIS A 540 -14.09 -8.95 17.91
C HIS A 540 -14.26 -7.47 17.56
N TRP A 541 -13.21 -6.64 17.66
CA TRP A 541 -13.24 -5.26 17.21
C TRP A 541 -13.15 -5.13 15.70
N LEU A 542 -12.28 -5.88 15.04
CA LEU A 542 -12.19 -5.89 13.59
C LEU A 542 -13.52 -6.31 12.94
N MET A 543 -14.20 -7.32 13.49
CA MET A 543 -15.50 -7.75 12.99
C MET A 543 -16.56 -6.65 13.15
N GLN A 544 -16.57 -5.93 14.27
CA GLN A 544 -17.46 -4.80 14.50
C GLN A 544 -17.16 -3.61 13.56
N MET A 545 -15.90 -3.45 13.15
CA MET A 545 -15.48 -2.48 12.11
C MET A 545 -15.86 -2.91 10.69
N GLY A 546 -16.52 -4.06 10.53
CA GLY A 546 -17.00 -4.58 9.25
C GLY A 546 -16.07 -5.55 8.51
N TRP A 547 -15.00 -6.03 9.15
CA TRP A 547 -14.17 -7.12 8.60
C TRP A 547 -14.88 -8.45 8.82
N LYS A 548 -15.20 -9.16 7.74
CA LYS A 548 -16.07 -10.36 7.79
C LYS A 548 -15.28 -11.67 7.78
N ASP A 549 -14.07 -11.67 7.26
CA ASP A 549 -13.23 -12.87 7.04
C ASP A 549 -12.04 -12.83 8.01
N VAL A 550 -12.34 -12.93 9.32
CA VAL A 550 -11.37 -12.89 10.41
C VAL A 550 -11.33 -14.22 11.11
N HIS A 551 -10.12 -14.77 11.26
CA HIS A 551 -9.87 -16.08 11.86
C HIS A 551 -8.79 -15.98 12.94
N ILE A 552 -8.85 -16.88 13.91
CA ILE A 552 -7.80 -17.07 14.92
C ILE A 552 -7.07 -18.36 14.62
N LEU A 553 -5.74 -18.32 14.56
CA LEU A 553 -4.92 -19.50 14.43
C LEU A 553 -4.66 -20.10 15.82
N ASP A 554 -5.30 -21.25 16.10
CA ASP A 554 -5.04 -22.05 17.29
C ASP A 554 -3.85 -22.98 17.01
N HIS A 555 -2.65 -22.47 17.25
CA HIS A 555 -1.43 -23.24 17.03
C HIS A 555 -0.35 -22.86 18.06
N ALA A 556 0.08 -23.85 18.83
CA ALA A 556 1.26 -23.74 19.69
C ALA A 556 2.50 -24.10 18.85
N PRO A 557 3.32 -23.12 18.43
CA PRO A 557 4.40 -23.39 17.49
C PRO A 557 5.52 -24.25 18.12
N ALA A 558 6.03 -25.21 17.33
CA ALA A 558 7.27 -25.88 17.65
C ALA A 558 8.47 -24.95 17.43
N ALA A 559 9.60 -25.19 18.12
CA ALA A 559 10.78 -24.33 18.03
C ALA A 559 11.28 -24.09 16.59
N GLY A 560 11.16 -25.07 15.69
CA GLY A 560 11.56 -24.94 14.29
C GLY A 560 10.62 -24.10 13.40
N GLU A 561 9.42 -23.76 13.88
CA GLU A 561 8.45 -22.92 13.19
C GLU A 561 8.61 -21.44 13.54
N LEU A 562 9.36 -21.14 14.61
CA LEU A 562 9.64 -19.77 15.03
C LEU A 562 10.84 -19.18 14.30
N THR A 563 10.86 -17.86 14.22
CA THR A 563 11.95 -17.05 13.70
C THR A 563 12.08 -15.75 14.50
N THR A 564 13.29 -15.20 14.57
CA THR A 564 13.58 -13.84 15.05
C THR A 564 14.03 -12.94 13.89
N ALA A 565 13.95 -13.44 12.64
CA ALA A 565 14.33 -12.67 11.47
C ALA A 565 13.40 -11.46 11.28
N ALA A 566 13.97 -10.35 10.85
CA ALA A 566 13.17 -9.18 10.48
C ALA A 566 12.19 -9.53 9.34
N GLU A 567 11.04 -8.87 9.35
CA GLU A 567 10.05 -9.00 8.28
C GLU A 567 10.67 -8.59 6.92
N PRO A 568 10.39 -9.34 5.84
CA PRO A 568 10.85 -8.94 4.51
C PRO A 568 10.15 -7.64 4.10
N ARG A 569 10.93 -6.67 3.64
CA ARG A 569 10.41 -5.37 3.17
C ARG A 569 10.10 -5.35 1.68
N PHE A 570 10.69 -6.28 0.92
CA PHE A 570 10.54 -6.38 -0.53
C PHE A 570 10.14 -7.79 -0.94
N PRO A 571 9.45 -7.95 -2.08
CA PRO A 571 9.19 -9.26 -2.65
C PRO A 571 10.49 -10.04 -2.92
N ALA A 572 10.39 -11.36 -2.88
CA ALA A 572 11.53 -12.23 -3.20
C ALA A 572 12.03 -11.95 -4.63
N GLY A 573 13.35 -11.79 -4.76
CA GLY A 573 13.99 -11.47 -6.04
C GLY A 573 14.11 -9.98 -6.35
N PHE A 574 13.47 -9.09 -5.60
CA PHE A 574 13.71 -7.66 -5.76
C PHE A 574 15.09 -7.28 -5.25
N ALA A 575 15.86 -6.58 -6.09
CA ALA A 575 17.18 -6.07 -5.74
C ALA A 575 17.17 -4.54 -5.69
N LEU A 576 17.77 -3.97 -4.65
CA LEU A 576 18.00 -2.53 -4.61
C LEU A 576 18.93 -2.10 -5.76
N PRO A 577 18.74 -0.89 -6.32
CA PRO A 577 19.64 -0.35 -7.33
C PRO A 577 21.11 -0.36 -6.87
N ALA A 578 22.02 -0.68 -7.77
CA ALA A 578 23.45 -0.52 -7.51
C ALA A 578 23.80 0.96 -7.60
N VAL A 579 24.30 1.55 -6.51
CA VAL A 579 24.60 2.98 -6.39
C VAL A 579 25.98 3.20 -5.80
N ALA A 580 26.59 4.35 -6.12
CA ALA A 580 27.82 4.78 -5.45
C ALA A 580 27.52 5.14 -3.99
N GLU A 581 28.37 4.71 -3.08
CA GLU A 581 28.26 5.05 -1.66
C GLU A 581 29.39 5.97 -1.22
N ILE A 582 29.10 6.83 -0.25
CA ILE A 582 30.07 7.72 0.42
C ILE A 582 30.00 7.54 1.93
N ALA A 583 31.15 7.45 2.59
CA ALA A 583 31.23 7.36 4.04
C ALA A 583 30.93 8.72 4.70
N ALA A 584 30.42 8.70 5.94
CA ALA A 584 30.06 9.94 6.68
C ALA A 584 31.25 10.89 6.87
N ALA A 585 32.43 10.37 7.20
CA ALA A 585 33.63 11.19 7.36
C ALA A 585 34.08 11.85 6.05
N GLU A 586 34.00 11.14 4.92
CA GLU A 586 34.32 11.66 3.61
C GLU A 586 33.32 12.74 3.15
N LEU A 587 32.03 12.51 3.37
CA LEU A 587 30.99 13.51 3.09
C LEU A 587 31.23 14.77 3.93
N ASN A 588 31.50 14.61 5.23
CA ASN A 588 31.76 15.76 6.13
C ASN A 588 32.95 16.60 5.67
N ALA A 589 34.03 15.97 5.21
CA ALA A 589 35.19 16.68 4.66
C ALA A 589 34.91 17.41 3.35
N GLY A 590 33.92 16.96 2.58
CA GLY A 590 33.59 17.48 1.25
C GLY A 590 32.26 18.24 1.16
N LEU A 591 31.64 18.67 2.26
CA LEU A 591 30.31 19.32 2.29
C LEU A 591 30.24 20.56 1.38
N ALA A 592 31.28 21.40 1.37
CA ALA A 592 31.30 22.66 0.60
C ALA A 592 31.07 22.48 -0.92
N GLY A 593 31.50 21.37 -1.49
CA GLY A 593 31.34 21.03 -2.92
C GLY A 593 30.23 20.03 -3.22
N THR A 594 29.40 19.73 -2.24
CA THR A 594 28.37 18.68 -2.34
C THR A 594 26.97 19.25 -2.14
N LEU A 595 26.06 18.96 -3.06
CA LEU A 595 24.62 19.12 -2.79
C LEU A 595 24.16 17.91 -2.01
N VAL A 596 23.82 18.09 -0.75
CA VAL A 596 23.22 17.06 0.09
C VAL A 596 21.70 17.16 0.04
N VAL A 597 21.01 16.08 -0.27
CA VAL A 597 19.54 16.01 -0.34
C VAL A 597 19.04 14.97 0.67
N ASP A 598 18.30 15.45 1.65
CA ASP A 598 17.70 14.62 2.69
C ASP A 598 16.28 14.20 2.27
N LEU A 599 16.05 12.91 2.20
CA LEU A 599 14.81 12.25 1.81
C LEU A 599 14.08 11.58 3.00
N ASP A 600 14.43 11.96 4.23
CA ASP A 600 13.69 11.53 5.41
C ASP A 600 12.35 12.28 5.51
N THR A 601 11.61 12.10 6.59
CA THR A 601 10.41 12.90 6.84
C THR A 601 10.77 14.33 7.24
N SER A 602 9.91 15.27 6.87
CA SER A 602 10.09 16.69 7.25
C SER A 602 10.20 16.89 8.77
N LEU A 603 9.49 16.06 9.57
CA LEU A 603 9.60 16.07 11.03
C LEU A 603 10.98 15.64 11.51
N ARG A 604 11.55 14.57 10.95
CA ARG A 604 12.88 14.07 11.33
C ARG A 604 13.98 14.99 10.82
N TYR A 605 13.81 15.54 9.60
CA TYR A 605 14.69 16.56 9.07
C TYR A 605 14.75 17.78 10.00
N ARG A 606 13.60 18.28 10.45
CA ARG A 606 13.50 19.36 11.45
C ARG A 606 14.28 19.03 12.73
N ASP A 607 14.15 17.81 13.22
CA ASP A 607 14.76 17.36 14.47
C ASP A 607 16.28 17.11 14.34
N GLY A 608 16.80 16.95 13.11
CA GLY A 608 18.25 16.90 12.88
C GLY A 608 18.65 16.23 11.55
N HIS A 609 19.40 16.96 10.75
CA HIS A 609 19.88 16.57 9.42
C HIS A 609 21.38 16.91 9.23
N VAL A 610 21.98 16.44 8.12
CA VAL A 610 23.36 16.78 7.75
C VAL A 610 23.47 18.28 7.50
N PRO A 611 24.46 19.01 8.06
CA PRO A 611 24.59 20.44 7.86
C PRO A 611 24.65 20.82 6.38
N GLY A 612 23.83 21.79 5.99
CA GLY A 612 23.72 22.26 4.59
C GLY A 612 22.81 21.42 3.70
N ALA A 613 22.22 20.34 4.19
CA ALA A 613 21.30 19.52 3.41
C ALA A 613 19.99 20.25 3.06
N TRP A 614 19.45 19.92 1.90
CA TRP A 614 18.11 20.31 1.46
C TRP A 614 17.13 19.17 1.77
N PHE A 615 15.98 19.51 2.34
CA PHE A 615 14.85 18.58 2.40
C PHE A 615 14.17 18.49 1.04
N ALA A 616 13.88 17.27 0.59
CA ALA A 616 13.07 17.04 -0.60
C ALA A 616 12.21 15.77 -0.46
N VAL A 617 11.04 15.77 -1.07
CA VAL A 617 10.19 14.60 -1.21
C VAL A 617 10.63 13.80 -2.45
N ARG A 618 10.97 12.52 -2.29
CA ARG A 618 11.45 11.66 -3.39
C ARG A 618 10.56 11.74 -4.63
N ALA A 619 9.24 11.72 -4.46
CA ALA A 619 8.29 11.78 -5.58
C ALA A 619 8.42 13.06 -6.43
N GLY A 620 9.02 14.12 -5.87
CA GLY A 620 9.23 15.42 -6.51
C GLY A 620 10.64 15.65 -7.08
N LEU A 621 11.59 14.73 -6.91
CA LEU A 621 13.01 14.94 -7.21
C LEU A 621 13.29 15.40 -8.65
N ALA A 622 12.56 14.92 -9.63
CA ALA A 622 12.72 15.35 -11.03
C ALA A 622 12.54 16.86 -11.22
N ARG A 623 11.66 17.48 -10.43
CA ARG A 623 11.43 18.92 -10.40
C ARG A 623 12.41 19.63 -9.47
N THR A 624 12.53 19.15 -8.23
CA THR A 624 13.23 19.90 -7.16
C THR A 624 14.75 19.82 -7.27
N LEU A 625 15.31 18.73 -7.82
CA LEU A 625 16.76 18.58 -7.92
C LEU A 625 17.42 19.60 -8.86
N PRO A 626 16.89 19.89 -10.07
CA PRO A 626 17.39 20.99 -10.90
C PRO A 626 17.27 22.36 -10.21
N GLU A 627 16.20 22.61 -9.46
CA GLU A 627 16.00 23.88 -8.72
C GLU A 627 17.04 24.04 -7.60
N MET A 628 17.35 22.97 -6.86
CA MET A 628 18.39 22.97 -5.83
C MET A 628 19.79 23.20 -6.44
N LEU A 629 20.10 22.53 -7.57
CA LEU A 629 21.35 22.72 -8.31
C LEU A 629 21.51 24.15 -8.82
N ALA A 630 20.43 24.81 -9.25
CA ALA A 630 20.47 26.22 -9.66
C ALA A 630 20.80 27.16 -8.48
N LYS A 631 20.36 26.81 -7.26
CA LYS A 631 20.66 27.54 -6.04
C LYS A 631 22.05 27.23 -5.46
N GLN A 632 22.66 26.12 -5.87
CA GLN A 632 23.97 25.65 -5.41
C GLN A 632 24.85 25.24 -6.61
N PRO A 633 25.17 26.18 -7.56
CA PRO A 633 25.82 25.86 -8.83
C PRO A 633 27.25 25.34 -8.67
N GLN A 634 27.90 25.60 -7.54
CA GLN A 634 29.25 25.14 -7.21
C GLN A 634 29.28 23.67 -6.82
N ALA A 635 28.15 23.01 -6.58
CA ALA A 635 28.11 21.60 -6.25
C ALA A 635 28.58 20.74 -7.43
N THR A 636 29.62 19.95 -7.20
CA THR A 636 30.22 19.05 -8.20
C THR A 636 29.66 17.65 -8.12
N ARG A 637 28.99 17.29 -7.02
CA ARG A 637 28.35 16.00 -6.78
C ARG A 637 27.07 16.16 -5.97
N ILE A 638 26.23 15.14 -5.98
CA ILE A 638 25.00 15.06 -5.21
C ILE A 638 25.12 13.88 -4.26
N VAL A 639 24.73 14.05 -3.00
CA VAL A 639 24.64 12.96 -2.02
C VAL A 639 23.23 12.89 -1.46
N LEU A 640 22.57 11.74 -1.63
CA LEU A 640 21.26 11.47 -1.07
C LEU A 640 21.40 10.89 0.34
N VAL A 641 20.54 11.35 1.25
CA VAL A 641 20.51 10.92 2.64
C VAL A 641 19.10 10.42 2.97
N SER A 642 19.00 9.36 3.75
CA SER A 642 17.76 8.89 4.38
C SER A 642 18.13 8.24 5.72
N PRO A 643 17.18 7.80 6.58
CA PRO A 643 17.50 7.31 7.93
C PRO A 643 18.60 6.25 7.99
N ASP A 644 18.50 5.25 7.11
CA ASP A 644 19.38 4.08 7.02
C ASP A 644 20.05 3.90 5.63
N GLY A 645 19.76 4.81 4.69
CA GLY A 645 20.24 4.77 3.32
C GLY A 645 19.27 4.11 2.32
N GLU A 646 18.27 3.36 2.75
CA GLU A 646 17.40 2.57 1.85
C GLU A 646 16.60 3.44 0.86
N ILE A 647 15.86 4.43 1.36
CA ILE A 647 15.09 5.35 0.50
C ILE A 647 16.01 6.13 -0.43
N ALA A 648 17.18 6.55 0.05
CA ALA A 648 18.19 7.22 -0.75
C ALA A 648 18.68 6.32 -1.90
N THR A 649 18.92 5.04 -1.63
CA THR A 649 19.30 4.05 -2.63
C THR A 649 18.22 3.85 -3.69
N LEU A 650 16.96 3.71 -3.27
CA LEU A 650 15.82 3.61 -4.18
C LEU A 650 15.61 4.87 -5.03
N ALA A 651 15.98 6.04 -4.52
CA ALA A 651 15.84 7.34 -5.20
C ALA A 651 17.00 7.66 -6.16
N ALA A 652 18.13 6.95 -6.06
CA ALA A 652 19.33 7.29 -6.82
C ALA A 652 19.13 7.29 -8.35
N PRO A 653 18.45 6.33 -8.98
CA PRO A 653 18.19 6.37 -10.42
C PRO A 653 17.37 7.60 -10.86
N GLU A 654 16.43 8.04 -10.02
CA GLU A 654 15.60 9.22 -10.28
C GLU A 654 16.43 10.50 -10.15
N ALA A 655 17.32 10.54 -9.16
CA ALA A 655 18.25 11.64 -8.97
C ALA A 655 19.29 11.70 -10.10
N GLU A 656 19.84 10.58 -10.54
CA GLU A 656 20.77 10.50 -11.68
C GLU A 656 20.17 11.08 -12.96
N ALA A 657 18.91 10.72 -13.25
CA ALA A 657 18.17 11.24 -14.40
C ALA A 657 18.01 12.78 -14.37
N ALA A 658 17.95 13.38 -13.17
CA ALA A 658 17.75 14.83 -12.94
C ALA A 658 19.04 15.57 -12.56
N ALA A 659 20.20 14.88 -12.43
CA ALA A 659 21.46 15.41 -11.90
C ALA A 659 22.19 16.37 -12.85
N GLY A 660 21.77 16.48 -14.12
CA GLY A 660 22.47 17.31 -15.12
C GLY A 660 23.92 16.84 -15.34
N GLY A 661 24.17 15.54 -15.31
CA GLY A 661 25.48 14.92 -15.51
C GLY A 661 26.42 14.92 -14.29
N ARG A 662 25.95 15.38 -13.13
CA ARG A 662 26.75 15.31 -11.89
C ARG A 662 26.65 13.91 -11.27
N PRO A 663 27.75 13.37 -10.68
CA PRO A 663 27.73 12.09 -10.00
C PRO A 663 26.78 12.14 -8.80
N VAL A 664 25.99 11.06 -8.64
CA VAL A 664 25.10 10.83 -7.51
C VAL A 664 25.67 9.71 -6.64
N ALA A 665 25.67 9.92 -5.34
CA ALA A 665 26.03 8.92 -4.34
C ALA A 665 25.02 8.90 -3.19
N VAL A 666 25.04 7.84 -2.40
CA VAL A 666 24.20 7.68 -1.21
C VAL A 666 25.10 7.67 0.03
N LEU A 667 24.67 8.35 1.10
CA LEU A 667 25.36 8.28 2.38
C LEU A 667 25.21 6.86 2.94
N LYS A 668 26.35 6.14 3.03
CA LYS A 668 26.39 4.77 3.51
C LYS A 668 25.85 4.67 4.94
N GLY A 669 24.83 3.83 5.14
CA GLY A 669 24.15 3.68 6.42
C GLY A 669 23.30 4.91 6.84
N GLY A 670 23.14 5.87 5.95
CA GLY A 670 22.24 7.03 6.12
C GLY A 670 22.59 7.94 7.28
N LEU A 671 21.59 8.69 7.75
CA LEU A 671 21.72 9.63 8.88
C LEU A 671 22.11 8.89 10.18
N LYS A 672 21.75 7.62 10.30
CA LYS A 672 22.17 6.78 11.43
C LYS A 672 23.68 6.70 11.52
N ALA A 673 24.37 6.36 10.41
CA ALA A 673 25.82 6.29 10.38
C ALA A 673 26.49 7.65 10.62
N TRP A 674 25.88 8.75 10.15
CA TRP A 674 26.33 10.11 10.47
C TRP A 674 26.33 10.41 11.96
N ARG A 675 25.26 10.05 12.65
CA ARG A 675 25.10 10.20 14.11
C ARG A 675 26.08 9.30 14.89
N GLU A 676 26.24 8.05 14.46
CA GLU A 676 27.19 7.11 15.07
C GLU A 676 28.65 7.56 14.93
N ALA A 677 28.98 8.32 13.88
CA ALA A 677 30.28 8.97 13.70
C ALA A 677 30.46 10.23 14.59
N GLY A 678 29.49 10.60 15.41
CA GLY A 678 29.53 11.76 16.29
C GLY A 678 29.58 13.11 15.57
N LEU A 679 29.14 13.17 14.30
CA LEU A 679 29.18 14.39 13.48
C LEU A 679 28.04 15.34 13.82
N ALA A 680 28.26 16.64 13.63
CA ALA A 680 27.29 17.67 13.93
C ALA A 680 26.02 17.54 13.09
N LEU A 681 24.90 17.91 13.69
CA LEU A 681 23.60 18.01 13.02
C LEU A 681 23.17 19.48 12.96
N GLU A 682 22.47 19.82 11.89
CA GLU A 682 21.69 21.04 11.78
C GLU A 682 20.22 20.73 12.07
N THR A 683 19.46 21.67 12.62
CA THR A 683 18.04 21.51 12.99
C THR A 683 17.15 22.58 12.36
N GLY A 684 15.85 22.35 12.34
CA GLY A 684 14.86 23.28 11.82
C GLY A 684 14.45 23.01 10.37
N HIS A 685 13.35 23.63 9.95
CA HIS A 685 12.87 23.60 8.57
C HIS A 685 13.63 24.62 7.70
N VAL A 686 14.91 24.39 7.51
CA VAL A 686 15.77 25.21 6.65
C VAL A 686 15.92 24.52 5.28
N ARG A 687 16.22 25.27 4.21
CA ARG A 687 16.45 24.70 2.87
C ARG A 687 15.41 23.63 2.43
N MET A 688 14.13 23.99 2.53
CA MET A 688 13.03 23.15 2.08
C MET A 688 12.85 23.28 0.56
N ALA A 689 13.06 22.22 -0.21
CA ALA A 689 12.74 22.16 -1.64
C ALA A 689 11.27 21.83 -1.89
N ASP A 690 10.70 21.03 -1.01
CA ASP A 690 9.25 20.74 -0.95
C ASP A 690 8.66 21.23 0.36
N PRO A 691 7.36 21.55 0.41
CA PRO A 691 6.67 21.86 1.66
C PRO A 691 6.60 20.62 2.56
N PRO A 692 6.43 20.78 3.89
CA PRO A 692 6.34 19.67 4.85
C PRO A 692 4.97 18.99 4.82
N THR A 693 4.58 18.46 3.65
CA THR A 693 3.33 17.74 3.41
C THR A 693 3.52 16.23 3.25
N ASP A 694 4.72 15.73 3.53
CA ASP A 694 5.12 14.33 3.39
C ASP A 694 4.57 13.43 4.50
N VAL A 695 4.26 13.99 5.67
CA VAL A 695 3.69 13.28 6.82
C VAL A 695 2.54 14.06 7.43
N TRP A 696 1.66 13.34 8.12
CA TRP A 696 0.63 13.96 8.95
C TRP A 696 1.24 14.51 10.24
N TYR A 697 1.02 15.81 10.49
CA TYR A 697 1.40 16.46 11.75
C TYR A 697 0.32 16.22 12.79
N ARG A 698 0.68 15.52 13.86
CA ARG A 698 -0.17 15.41 15.05
C ARG A 698 -0.28 16.79 15.73
N PRO A 699 -1.30 17.05 16.53
CA PRO A 699 -1.45 18.36 17.19
C PRO A 699 -0.20 18.84 17.92
N TYR A 700 0.53 17.95 18.59
CA TYR A 700 1.76 18.29 19.33
C TYR A 700 3.03 18.40 18.44
N ASP A 701 2.98 18.03 17.17
CA ASP A 701 4.07 18.21 16.22
C ASP A 701 4.15 19.65 15.67
N PHE A 702 3.10 20.48 15.92
CA PHE A 702 3.06 21.89 15.57
C PHE A 702 3.94 22.77 16.47
N ARG A 703 4.64 22.22 17.45
CA ARG A 703 5.66 22.94 18.23
C ARG A 703 6.65 23.61 17.26
N ASP A 704 7.05 24.83 17.60
CA ASP A 704 7.97 25.65 16.80
C ASP A 704 7.41 26.07 15.42
N THR A 705 6.09 26.00 15.25
CA THR A 705 5.38 26.51 14.08
C THR A 705 4.56 27.76 14.43
N LYS A 706 3.89 28.35 13.44
CA LYS A 706 2.95 29.46 13.66
C LYS A 706 1.60 29.02 14.23
N VAL A 707 1.29 27.72 14.18
CA VAL A 707 0.06 27.14 14.72
C VAL A 707 0.27 26.84 16.20
N LYS A 708 -0.64 27.31 17.06
CA LYS A 708 -0.59 27.00 18.47
C LYS A 708 -1.01 25.53 18.69
N VAL A 709 -0.25 24.82 19.48
CA VAL A 709 -0.49 23.40 19.79
C VAL A 709 -1.89 23.19 20.37
N GLU A 710 -2.34 24.06 21.27
CA GLU A 710 -3.66 23.97 21.90
C GLU A 710 -4.80 24.18 20.89
N ASP A 711 -4.62 25.03 19.88
CA ASP A 711 -5.64 25.24 18.85
C ASP A 711 -5.70 24.03 17.91
N ALA A 712 -4.56 23.44 17.56
CA ALA A 712 -4.50 22.19 16.83
C ALA A 712 -5.14 21.02 17.59
N MET A 713 -4.95 20.95 18.91
CA MET A 713 -5.59 19.95 19.78
C MET A 713 -7.12 20.09 19.78
N ARG A 714 -7.64 21.33 19.92
CA ARG A 714 -9.10 21.59 19.91
C ARG A 714 -9.71 21.20 18.56
N GLN A 715 -9.11 21.66 17.46
CA GLN A 715 -9.57 21.34 16.11
C GLN A 715 -9.58 19.82 15.86
N TYR A 716 -8.56 19.11 16.32
CA TYR A 716 -8.48 17.67 16.20
C TYR A 716 -9.61 16.95 16.96
N LEU A 717 -9.88 17.37 18.21
CA LEU A 717 -10.93 16.77 19.03
C LEU A 717 -12.34 17.05 18.50
N GLU A 718 -12.59 18.24 17.96
CA GLU A 718 -13.83 18.60 17.28
C GLU A 718 -14.03 17.76 16.01
N TRP A 719 -12.96 17.63 15.21
CA TRP A 719 -12.96 16.82 13.99
C TRP A 719 -13.30 15.34 14.25
N GLU A 720 -12.76 14.71 15.31
CA GLU A 720 -13.08 13.30 15.63
C GLU A 720 -14.60 13.11 15.86
N VAL A 721 -15.26 14.03 16.57
CA VAL A 721 -16.70 13.98 16.83
C VAL A 721 -17.54 14.15 15.55
N ASP A 722 -17.10 14.99 14.63
CA ASP A 722 -17.80 15.26 13.37
C ASP A 722 -17.73 14.10 12.36
N LEU A 723 -16.93 13.06 12.62
CA LEU A 723 -16.83 11.89 11.74
C LEU A 723 -18.12 11.06 11.69
N VAL A 724 -18.90 10.98 12.77
CA VAL A 724 -20.12 10.14 12.83
C VAL A 724 -21.14 10.53 11.76
N PRO A 725 -21.60 11.80 11.70
CA PRO A 725 -22.53 12.20 10.64
C PRO A 725 -21.92 12.13 9.24
N GLN A 726 -20.61 12.30 9.10
CA GLN A 726 -19.95 12.21 7.81
C GLN A 726 -19.93 10.77 7.28
N VAL A 727 -19.60 9.79 8.12
CA VAL A 727 -19.65 8.36 7.75
C VAL A 727 -21.09 7.92 7.42
N ALA A 728 -22.08 8.43 8.14
CA ALA A 728 -23.48 8.14 7.84
C ALA A 728 -23.91 8.65 6.45
N ARG A 729 -23.42 9.83 6.01
CA ARG A 729 -23.65 10.34 4.65
C ARG A 729 -22.94 9.56 3.58
N ASP A 730 -21.69 9.12 3.84
CA ASP A 730 -20.88 8.33 2.89
C ASP A 730 -21.50 6.96 2.58
N GLY A 731 -21.96 6.27 3.61
CA GLY A 731 -22.70 5.01 3.53
C GLY A 731 -21.89 3.79 3.06
N ASP A 732 -20.55 3.85 3.09
CA ASP A 732 -19.66 2.72 2.75
C ASP A 732 -19.25 1.91 3.99
N ALA A 733 -19.35 2.48 5.20
CA ALA A 733 -19.03 1.79 6.44
C ALA A 733 -20.13 0.78 6.83
N ALA A 734 -19.70 -0.43 7.18
CA ALA A 734 -20.57 -1.50 7.68
C ALA A 734 -20.28 -1.76 9.17
N PHE A 735 -20.27 -0.69 9.98
CA PHE A 735 -20.03 -0.82 11.41
C PHE A 735 -21.18 -1.53 12.11
N SER A 736 -20.85 -2.37 13.06
CA SER A 736 -21.81 -2.96 14.00
C SER A 736 -21.24 -2.84 15.41
N VAL A 737 -22.08 -2.57 16.39
CA VAL A 737 -21.64 -2.39 17.77
C VAL A 737 -22.24 -3.47 18.65
N LEU A 738 -21.37 -4.21 19.33
CA LEU A 738 -21.76 -5.19 20.33
C LEU A 738 -22.32 -4.45 21.54
N LYS A 739 -23.60 -4.62 21.83
CA LYS A 739 -24.19 -4.07 23.05
C LYS A 739 -23.66 -4.79 24.28
N ALA A 740 -23.28 -4.05 25.32
CA ALA A 740 -22.69 -4.57 26.55
C ALA A 740 -23.64 -5.49 27.33
#